data_bcad468f98e14d8b8420f35a794757af
#
_entry.id   bcad468f98e14d8b8420f35a794757af
#
_cell.length_a   1.000
_cell.length_b   1.000
_cell.length_c   1.000
_cell.angle_alpha   90.00
_cell.angle_beta   90.00
_cell.angle_gamma   90.00
#
_symmetry.space_group_name_H-M   'P 1'
#
loop_
_entity.id
_entity.type
_entity.pdbx_description
1 polymer ?
#
loop_
_entity_poly.entity_id
_entity_poly.type
_entity_poly.pdbx_seq_one_letter_code
_entity_poly.pdbx_strand_id
1 'polypeptide(L)'
;MLGMQKIFPKLAALFARYCATHLRVTGKPMQLWGENGQTLGHIDRIHIHGQQLTLEGWANAENIIIAFAGHRHEVALTLCRPDVITTFPTIQSENPGFCADLPRGDGDLTLILVSGSTHMVYQVNTPSRRAVQLAMARLILPFSRDMVTAFPTILHWFATKDPADRARLKRHLRLNIPAPSRAMQPLLFLADSLARMPPKQRAAEQARLDQTALLHRSITIILPVYNAFELLPEVLRRIVHNTDLPWRLILIDDASPDPALRPYVRAWVKAQEALRPNTVSLIENNENQGFIRSVNAGLKLALSYGSHVVLLNSDAFVPRGWATRLMRPFLAHDCVATVTPMSNDAEIFSVPVLCERSALAPGEADAIDAVAAKIHPDAGLADAPTGVGFCMAMSIDYLRRIPQLDTGFGRGYGEEVDWCQKARILGGRHLGLANLFIEHRGGTSFGSVEKQRLIAHNGAVISRRYPHFDADVQRFIADDPLIASRLALAIAWAAGRVTGAIPIYLAHNMGGGAEDYLVQRIAGDFPKTALVLRVGTKFRWQLELHSTHGIAKGGTDDFHLIKRLIAPVKSLRIIYSCGVGDRNPVDLPDRLLALRRGPDDQIGILMHDYLPISPSYTLLNSAGRYLGLPDLHTADPSHRTRRPTGAALPLAEWQAAWGKLLSAAEDITVFSQNSAVLMAAAYPASRQKLQIIPHQILADIPRLHSAARGKVPVIGVLGNIGYHKGAAVLQELSLKLAATGAADLVVLGRMDPMYPLGPAATVHGGYQRTDIPALVARYGITDWLIPSIWPETFSYTTHEAIATGLPVCSFDLGAQADAIRTTANGRVIPFADGIPDITALLAALLHPQTESAAA
;
A
#
# COMPACT_ATOMS: atom_id res chain seq x y z
N MET A 1 34.80 -37.29 -19.74
CA MET A 1 35.33 -36.34 -18.76
C MET A 1 35.26 -34.87 -19.20
N LEU A 2 35.42 -34.53 -20.47
CA LEU A 2 35.37 -33.12 -20.96
C LEU A 2 34.01 -32.43 -20.86
N GLY A 3 32.88 -33.15 -20.74
CA GLY A 3 31.55 -32.56 -20.56
C GLY A 3 31.23 -32.11 -19.13
N MET A 4 31.73 -32.77 -18.13
CA MET A 4 31.43 -32.47 -16.72
C MET A 4 32.11 -31.17 -16.22
N GLN A 5 33.30 -30.84 -16.69
CA GLN A 5 34.03 -29.62 -16.32
C GLN A 5 33.30 -28.32 -16.76
N LYS A 6 32.44 -28.38 -17.81
CA LYS A 6 31.62 -27.22 -18.25
C LYS A 6 30.25 -27.14 -17.59
N ILE A 7 29.77 -28.22 -16.98
CA ILE A 7 28.44 -28.27 -16.33
C ILE A 7 28.46 -27.71 -14.90
N PHE A 8 29.50 -28.04 -14.13
CA PHE A 8 29.63 -27.56 -12.74
C PHE A 8 29.59 -26.03 -12.57
N PRO A 9 30.32 -25.23 -13.38
CA PRO A 9 30.27 -23.77 -13.28
C PRO A 9 28.87 -23.21 -13.61
N LYS A 10 28.15 -23.82 -14.56
CA LYS A 10 26.81 -23.41 -14.93
C LYS A 10 25.79 -23.76 -13.84
N LEU A 11 25.92 -24.90 -13.20
CA LEU A 11 25.09 -25.30 -12.08
C LEU A 11 25.34 -24.41 -10.85
N ALA A 12 26.59 -24.09 -10.56
CA ALA A 12 26.98 -23.18 -9.51
C ALA A 12 26.42 -21.76 -9.76
N ALA A 13 26.51 -21.28 -11.01
CA ALA A 13 25.93 -19.99 -11.40
C ALA A 13 24.38 -19.99 -11.30
N LEU A 14 23.73 -21.11 -11.63
CA LEU A 14 22.29 -21.25 -11.49
C LEU A 14 21.88 -21.32 -10.02
N PHE A 15 22.62 -22.04 -9.18
CA PHE A 15 22.42 -22.07 -7.74
C PHE A 15 22.66 -20.69 -7.10
N ALA A 16 23.68 -19.95 -7.54
CA ALA A 16 23.90 -18.57 -7.08
C ALA A 16 22.71 -17.66 -7.42
N ARG A 17 22.12 -17.81 -8.62
CA ARG A 17 20.89 -17.10 -8.98
C ARG A 17 19.68 -17.56 -8.16
N TYR A 18 19.58 -18.83 -7.87
CA TYR A 18 18.55 -19.39 -6.99
C TYR A 18 18.67 -18.81 -5.59
N CYS A 19 19.88 -18.77 -5.03
CA CYS A 19 20.16 -18.11 -3.76
C CYS A 19 19.83 -16.60 -3.81
N ALA A 20 20.18 -15.91 -4.91
CA ALA A 20 19.85 -14.50 -5.09
C ALA A 20 18.34 -14.21 -5.06
N THR A 21 17.51 -15.21 -5.31
CA THR A 21 16.03 -15.07 -5.30
C THR A 21 15.41 -15.61 -4.01
N HIS A 22 15.98 -16.70 -3.45
CA HIS A 22 15.34 -17.45 -2.36
C HIS A 22 16.00 -17.28 -0.99
N LEU A 23 17.21 -16.71 -0.94
CA LEU A 23 17.90 -16.49 0.33
C LEU A 23 17.13 -15.51 1.20
N ARG A 24 16.82 -15.94 2.41
CA ARG A 24 16.18 -15.11 3.44
C ARG A 24 16.89 -15.34 4.77
N VAL A 25 17.38 -14.28 5.35
CA VAL A 25 18.02 -14.29 6.67
C VAL A 25 17.53 -13.07 7.42
N THR A 26 17.03 -13.26 8.63
CA THR A 26 16.53 -12.19 9.49
C THR A 26 17.55 -11.90 10.58
N GLY A 27 17.86 -10.64 10.81
CA GLY A 27 18.62 -10.14 11.93
C GLY A 27 17.76 -9.90 13.17
N LYS A 28 18.37 -9.48 14.25
CA LYS A 28 17.66 -9.13 15.49
C LYS A 28 17.19 -7.69 15.43
N PRO A 29 15.95 -7.40 15.86
CA PRO A 29 15.49 -6.03 16.08
C PRO A 29 16.40 -5.29 17.07
N MET A 30 16.43 -3.96 16.97
CA MET A 30 17.29 -3.14 17.81
C MET A 30 16.59 -1.87 18.24
N GLN A 31 16.66 -1.54 19.53
CA GLN A 31 16.15 -0.29 20.08
C GLN A 31 17.23 0.77 20.05
N LEU A 32 16.86 2.00 19.68
CA LEU A 32 17.76 3.16 19.60
C LEU A 32 17.52 4.05 20.82
N TRP A 33 18.51 4.09 21.69
CA TRP A 33 18.41 4.81 22.96
C TRP A 33 19.14 6.15 22.88
N GLY A 34 18.58 7.19 23.45
CA GLY A 34 19.23 8.47 23.69
C GLY A 34 20.13 8.44 24.95
N GLU A 35 20.96 9.44 25.11
CA GLU A 35 21.90 9.58 26.25
C GLU A 35 21.19 9.54 27.60
N ASN A 36 19.96 10.02 27.69
CA ASN A 36 19.16 10.06 28.91
C ASN A 36 18.28 8.79 29.09
N GLY A 37 18.53 7.71 28.34
CA GLY A 37 17.76 6.48 28.40
C GLY A 37 16.37 6.58 27.79
N GLN A 38 16.07 7.63 27.05
CA GLN A 38 14.83 7.78 26.28
C GLN A 38 14.90 6.98 24.98
N THR A 39 13.78 6.43 24.54
CA THR A 39 13.70 5.76 23.23
C THR A 39 13.66 6.79 22.12
N LEU A 40 14.67 6.80 21.25
CA LEU A 40 14.73 7.65 20.06
C LEU A 40 14.30 6.94 18.79
N GLY A 41 14.16 5.62 18.82
CA GLY A 41 13.73 4.86 17.67
C GLY A 41 13.83 3.36 17.90
N HIS A 42 13.43 2.60 16.89
CA HIS A 42 13.50 1.15 16.87
C HIS A 42 13.73 0.65 15.45
N ILE A 43 14.67 -0.26 15.27
CA ILE A 43 14.81 -1.03 14.04
C ILE A 43 13.96 -2.29 14.20
N ASP A 44 12.81 -2.32 13.57
CA ASP A 44 11.83 -3.42 13.68
C ASP A 44 12.32 -4.66 12.94
N ARG A 45 12.97 -4.45 11.77
CA ARG A 45 13.44 -5.52 10.92
C ARG A 45 14.79 -5.23 10.30
N ILE A 46 15.61 -6.27 10.30
CA ILE A 46 16.84 -6.36 9.53
C ILE A 46 16.76 -7.67 8.78
N HIS A 47 16.60 -7.64 7.47
CA HIS A 47 16.52 -8.89 6.72
C HIS A 47 17.30 -8.84 5.41
N ILE A 48 17.90 -9.96 5.07
CA ILE A 48 18.55 -10.18 3.79
C ILE A 48 17.59 -10.99 2.92
N HIS A 49 17.27 -10.45 1.77
CA HIS A 49 16.55 -11.15 0.72
C HIS A 49 17.38 -11.15 -0.56
N GLY A 50 17.94 -12.31 -0.89
CA GLY A 50 18.82 -12.44 -2.05
C GLY A 50 20.10 -11.61 -1.94
N GLN A 51 20.20 -10.57 -2.77
CA GLN A 51 21.31 -9.62 -2.82
C GLN A 51 21.01 -8.29 -2.12
N GLN A 52 19.89 -8.17 -1.45
CA GLN A 52 19.41 -6.95 -0.81
C GLN A 52 19.36 -7.12 0.71
N LEU A 53 19.82 -6.11 1.43
CA LEU A 53 19.67 -5.94 2.87
C LEU A 53 18.64 -4.84 3.10
N THR A 54 17.55 -5.16 3.76
CA THR A 54 16.50 -4.21 4.09
C THR A 54 16.49 -3.94 5.59
N LEU A 55 16.45 -2.66 5.95
CA LEU A 55 16.20 -2.18 7.29
C LEU A 55 14.86 -1.46 7.33
N GLU A 56 14.01 -1.85 8.26
CA GLU A 56 12.74 -1.17 8.51
C GLU A 56 12.65 -0.79 9.99
N GLY A 57 12.11 0.39 10.27
CA GLY A 57 11.99 0.87 11.63
C GLY A 57 11.34 2.24 11.72
N TRP A 58 11.50 2.87 12.86
CA TRP A 58 11.08 4.25 13.10
C TRP A 58 12.12 5.01 13.94
N ALA A 59 12.15 6.32 13.81
CA ALA A 59 13.02 7.18 14.61
C ALA A 59 12.39 8.55 14.85
N ASN A 60 12.70 9.12 16.01
CA ASN A 60 12.42 10.51 16.32
C ASN A 60 13.64 11.37 15.93
N ALA A 61 13.74 11.66 14.64
CA ALA A 61 14.83 12.41 14.04
C ALA A 61 14.31 13.19 12.83
N GLU A 62 15.09 14.15 12.35
CA GLU A 62 14.78 14.87 11.10
C GLU A 62 15.18 14.04 9.88
N ASN A 63 16.28 13.30 9.98
CA ASN A 63 16.80 12.47 8.90
C ASN A 63 17.63 11.30 9.47
N ILE A 64 17.80 10.27 8.65
CA ILE A 64 18.63 9.10 8.97
C ILE A 64 19.72 8.97 7.93
N ILE A 65 20.96 8.75 8.38
CA ILE A 65 22.06 8.39 7.51
C ILE A 65 22.50 6.96 7.83
N ILE A 66 22.56 6.11 6.84
CA ILE A 66 23.06 4.75 6.96
C ILE A 66 24.41 4.66 6.24
N ALA A 67 25.47 4.38 7.00
CA ALA A 67 26.78 4.10 6.45
C ALA A 67 26.99 2.57 6.40
N PHE A 68 27.18 2.03 5.21
CA PHE A 68 27.34 0.60 4.99
C PHE A 68 28.23 0.31 3.77
N ALA A 69 29.15 -0.62 3.90
CA ALA A 69 30.07 -1.03 2.83
C ALA A 69 30.82 0.14 2.15
N GLY A 70 31.18 1.17 2.92
CA GLY A 70 31.91 2.34 2.43
C GLY A 70 31.03 3.43 1.78
N HIS A 71 29.72 3.21 1.69
CA HIS A 71 28.76 4.17 1.15
C HIS A 71 27.90 4.79 2.25
N ARG A 72 27.49 6.05 2.06
CA ARG A 72 26.50 6.73 2.90
C ARG A 72 25.20 6.88 2.13
N HIS A 73 24.10 6.46 2.76
CA HIS A 73 22.75 6.53 2.23
C HIS A 73 21.92 7.42 3.17
N GLU A 74 21.39 8.51 2.66
CA GLU A 74 20.39 9.29 3.36
C GLU A 74 19.02 8.64 3.18
N VAL A 75 18.31 8.43 4.28
CA VAL A 75 17.02 7.77 4.32
C VAL A 75 16.01 8.70 4.98
N ALA A 76 15.05 9.15 4.19
CA ALA A 76 13.99 10.00 4.70
C ALA A 76 12.99 9.21 5.54
N LEU A 77 12.45 9.85 6.57
CA LEU A 77 11.33 9.36 7.37
C LEU A 77 10.03 9.63 6.61
N THR A 78 9.49 8.63 5.95
CA THR A 78 8.35 8.77 5.03
C THR A 78 7.18 7.84 5.33
N LEU A 79 7.39 6.86 6.22
CA LEU A 79 6.36 5.89 6.54
C LEU A 79 5.53 6.36 7.73
N CYS A 80 4.23 6.45 7.53
CA CYS A 80 3.29 6.72 8.61
C CYS A 80 3.28 5.54 9.61
N ARG A 81 3.44 5.84 10.90
CA ARG A 81 3.46 4.87 12.01
C ARG A 81 2.53 5.33 13.12
N PRO A 82 1.22 5.19 12.94
CA PRO A 82 0.23 5.60 13.95
C PRO A 82 0.43 4.89 15.28
N ASP A 83 0.87 3.63 15.27
CA ASP A 83 1.24 2.85 16.43
C ASP A 83 2.35 3.52 17.26
N VAL A 84 3.35 4.07 16.58
CA VAL A 84 4.49 4.76 17.21
C VAL A 84 4.06 6.13 17.74
N ILE A 85 3.36 6.92 16.93
CA ILE A 85 2.89 8.27 17.30
C ILE A 85 1.96 8.20 18.51
N THR A 86 1.08 7.19 18.55
CA THR A 86 0.17 6.98 19.69
C THR A 86 0.92 6.56 20.96
N THR A 87 1.97 5.75 20.82
CA THR A 87 2.74 5.22 21.97
C THR A 87 3.75 6.23 22.51
N PHE A 88 4.30 7.08 21.64
CA PHE A 88 5.34 8.05 21.96
C PHE A 88 4.93 9.47 21.54
N PRO A 89 4.11 10.17 22.33
CA PRO A 89 3.59 11.51 21.98
C PRO A 89 4.66 12.60 21.83
N THR A 90 5.89 12.33 22.26
CA THR A 90 7.04 13.23 22.12
C THR A 90 7.64 13.24 20.70
N ILE A 91 7.19 12.35 19.82
CA ILE A 91 7.65 12.30 18.44
C ILE A 91 7.03 13.47 17.67
N GLN A 92 7.89 14.31 17.09
CA GLN A 92 7.49 15.49 16.34
C GLN A 92 7.17 15.21 14.85
N SER A 93 7.63 14.08 14.33
CA SER A 93 7.41 13.70 12.93
C SER A 93 6.03 13.09 12.72
N GLU A 94 5.30 13.55 11.71
CA GLU A 94 4.05 12.92 11.25
C GLU A 94 4.29 11.53 10.64
N ASN A 95 5.49 11.27 10.13
CA ASN A 95 5.88 10.02 9.49
C ASN A 95 7.22 9.53 10.06
N PRO A 96 7.27 9.01 11.30
CA PRO A 96 8.50 8.61 11.95
C PRO A 96 9.13 7.32 11.38
N GLY A 97 8.45 6.61 10.49
CA GLY A 97 8.90 5.34 9.95
C GLY A 97 9.82 5.47 8.75
N PHE A 98 10.75 4.52 8.62
CA PHE A 98 11.66 4.41 7.48
C PHE A 98 11.79 2.98 6.96
N CYS A 99 12.15 2.86 5.68
CA CYS A 99 12.58 1.63 5.05
C CYS A 99 13.78 1.93 4.16
N ALA A 100 14.88 1.22 4.38
CA ALA A 100 16.10 1.37 3.61
C ALA A 100 16.50 0.05 2.97
N ASP A 101 16.61 0.06 1.65
CA ASP A 101 17.09 -1.06 0.85
C ASP A 101 18.55 -0.80 0.43
N LEU A 102 19.44 -1.66 0.89
CA LEU A 102 20.87 -1.58 0.66
C LEU A 102 21.35 -2.81 -0.11
N PRO A 103 22.36 -2.70 -0.98
CA PRO A 103 22.98 -3.88 -1.56
C PRO A 103 23.63 -4.72 -0.44
N ARG A 104 23.47 -6.05 -0.51
CA ARG A 104 24.13 -6.94 0.44
C ARG A 104 25.64 -6.78 0.33
N GLY A 105 26.29 -6.43 1.42
CA GLY A 105 27.72 -6.23 1.53
C GLY A 105 28.29 -6.89 2.80
N ASP A 106 29.59 -6.92 2.88
CA ASP A 106 30.33 -7.28 4.09
C ASP A 106 30.81 -5.99 4.75
N GLY A 107 30.50 -5.80 6.01
CA GLY A 107 30.92 -4.64 6.78
C GLY A 107 29.99 -4.30 7.93
N ASP A 108 30.46 -3.42 8.80
CA ASP A 108 29.67 -2.89 9.90
C ASP A 108 28.67 -1.88 9.34
N LEU A 109 27.43 -1.99 9.79
CA LEU A 109 26.37 -1.06 9.44
C LEU A 109 26.22 -0.05 10.56
N THR A 110 26.40 1.20 10.23
CA THR A 110 26.24 2.32 11.16
C THR A 110 25.01 3.14 10.78
N LEU A 111 24.10 3.32 11.72
CA LEU A 111 22.93 4.17 11.58
C LEU A 111 23.14 5.45 12.39
N ILE A 112 22.93 6.60 11.78
CA ILE A 112 23.10 7.92 12.39
C ILE A 112 21.75 8.63 12.35
N LEU A 113 21.21 8.97 13.51
CA LEU A 113 20.04 9.84 13.63
C LEU A 113 20.52 11.29 13.64
N VAL A 114 19.90 12.12 12.81
CA VAL A 114 20.21 13.55 12.66
C VAL A 114 19.02 14.36 13.15
N SER A 115 19.26 15.24 14.15
CA SER A 115 18.25 16.17 14.67
C SER A 115 18.94 17.52 14.93
N GLY A 116 18.75 18.47 14.02
CA GLY A 116 19.47 19.76 14.04
C GLY A 116 20.98 19.53 13.96
N SER A 117 21.71 20.00 14.96
CA SER A 117 23.18 19.81 15.08
C SER A 117 23.59 18.54 15.81
N THR A 118 22.66 17.76 16.31
CA THR A 118 22.92 16.54 17.09
C THR A 118 22.93 15.31 16.21
N HIS A 119 24.00 14.51 16.35
CA HIS A 119 24.18 13.26 15.61
C HIS A 119 24.32 12.10 16.60
N MET A 120 23.37 11.17 16.60
CA MET A 120 23.43 9.97 17.43
C MET A 120 23.79 8.77 16.56
N VAL A 121 24.85 8.06 16.92
CA VAL A 121 25.47 6.99 16.12
C VAL A 121 25.20 5.62 16.74
N TYR A 122 24.67 4.68 15.97
CA TYR A 122 24.38 3.32 16.40
C TYR A 122 25.05 2.29 15.49
N GLN A 123 25.68 1.30 16.11
CA GLN A 123 26.18 0.13 15.38
C GLN A 123 25.05 -0.91 15.27
N VAL A 124 24.68 -1.24 14.04
CA VAL A 124 23.59 -2.17 13.76
C VAL A 124 24.14 -3.54 13.41
N ASN A 125 23.76 -4.55 14.18
CA ASN A 125 24.19 -5.92 13.95
C ASN A 125 23.45 -6.54 12.74
N THR A 126 24.12 -6.63 11.60
CA THR A 126 23.60 -7.35 10.43
C THR A 126 23.68 -8.87 10.64
N PRO A 127 22.88 -9.67 9.91
CA PRO A 127 22.99 -11.13 9.96
C PRO A 127 24.41 -11.61 9.66
N SER A 128 24.96 -12.45 10.55
CA SER A 128 26.34 -12.92 10.45
C SER A 128 26.60 -13.71 9.16
N ARG A 129 27.84 -13.69 8.66
CA ARG A 129 28.27 -14.52 7.51
C ARG A 129 27.91 -16.00 7.70
N ARG A 130 28.05 -16.54 8.93
CA ARG A 130 27.67 -17.92 9.25
C ARG A 130 26.18 -18.18 9.09
N ALA A 131 25.34 -17.24 9.52
CA ALA A 131 23.88 -17.34 9.36
C ALA A 131 23.50 -17.35 7.87
N VAL A 132 24.13 -16.50 7.06
CA VAL A 132 23.93 -16.44 5.61
C VAL A 132 24.38 -17.74 4.94
N GLN A 133 25.56 -18.27 5.28
CA GLN A 133 26.09 -19.53 4.73
C GLN A 133 25.18 -20.72 5.08
N LEU A 134 24.70 -20.80 6.33
CA LEU A 134 23.75 -21.83 6.76
C LEU A 134 22.43 -21.73 6.00
N ALA A 135 21.92 -20.52 5.79
CA ALA A 135 20.71 -20.30 5.01
C ALA A 135 20.90 -20.69 3.54
N MET A 136 22.07 -20.41 2.94
CA MET A 136 22.40 -20.85 1.59
C MET A 136 22.50 -22.40 1.51
N ALA A 137 23.13 -23.03 2.49
CA ALA A 137 23.22 -24.50 2.55
C ALA A 137 21.83 -25.15 2.64
N ARG A 138 20.89 -24.56 3.37
CA ARG A 138 19.49 -25.03 3.45
C ARG A 138 18.75 -24.94 2.11
N LEU A 139 19.18 -24.10 1.18
CA LEU A 139 18.60 -23.98 -0.16
C LEU A 139 19.08 -25.07 -1.14
N ILE A 140 20.10 -25.87 -0.80
CA ILE A 140 20.61 -26.94 -1.69
C ILE A 140 19.53 -28.00 -1.94
N LEU A 141 18.82 -28.43 -0.90
CA LEU A 141 17.80 -29.48 -1.02
C LEU A 141 16.57 -28.99 -1.84
N PRO A 142 15.96 -27.83 -1.56
CA PRO A 142 14.91 -27.27 -2.42
C PRO A 142 15.36 -27.07 -3.86
N PHE A 143 16.54 -26.52 -4.07
CA PHE A 143 17.11 -26.33 -5.41
C PHE A 143 17.24 -27.66 -6.18
N SER A 144 17.79 -28.72 -5.53
CA SER A 144 17.92 -30.02 -6.13
C SER A 144 16.56 -30.62 -6.49
N ARG A 145 15.56 -30.49 -5.64
CA ARG A 145 14.18 -30.92 -5.91
C ARG A 145 13.58 -30.17 -7.10
N ASP A 146 13.73 -28.85 -7.13
CA ASP A 146 13.22 -28.02 -8.22
C ASP A 146 13.94 -28.30 -9.54
N MET A 147 15.23 -28.64 -9.50
CA MET A 147 16.00 -29.08 -10.66
C MET A 147 15.52 -30.44 -11.22
N VAL A 148 15.20 -31.39 -10.35
CA VAL A 148 14.65 -32.69 -10.77
C VAL A 148 13.30 -32.51 -11.44
N THR A 149 12.41 -31.70 -10.89
CA THR A 149 11.10 -31.41 -11.49
C THR A 149 11.20 -30.60 -12.79
N ALA A 150 12.22 -29.76 -12.94
CA ALA A 150 12.48 -28.98 -14.14
C ALA A 150 13.21 -29.78 -15.26
N PHE A 151 13.71 -30.97 -14.94
CA PHE A 151 14.58 -31.75 -15.85
C PHE A 151 13.98 -32.02 -17.23
N PRO A 152 12.70 -32.41 -17.38
CA PRO A 152 12.09 -32.57 -18.71
C PRO A 152 12.11 -31.29 -19.55
N THR A 153 11.81 -30.17 -18.94
CA THR A 153 11.83 -28.83 -19.59
C THR A 153 13.26 -28.43 -19.97
N ILE A 154 14.24 -28.79 -19.14
CA ILE A 154 15.66 -28.54 -19.41
C ILE A 154 16.10 -29.32 -20.64
N LEU A 155 15.75 -30.61 -20.72
CA LEU A 155 16.07 -31.44 -21.89
C LEU A 155 15.43 -30.92 -23.17
N HIS A 156 14.16 -30.58 -23.13
CA HIS A 156 13.44 -30.02 -24.28
C HIS A 156 14.06 -28.69 -24.72
N TRP A 157 14.41 -27.80 -23.81
CA TRP A 157 15.10 -26.55 -24.15
C TRP A 157 16.48 -26.76 -24.76
N PHE A 158 17.26 -27.77 -24.28
CA PHE A 158 18.54 -28.10 -24.88
C PHE A 158 18.38 -28.59 -26.32
N ALA A 159 17.30 -29.32 -26.61
CA ALA A 159 17.04 -29.87 -27.95
C ALA A 159 16.48 -28.79 -28.90
N THR A 160 15.56 -27.95 -28.47
CA THR A 160 14.78 -27.03 -29.30
C THR A 160 15.26 -25.58 -29.27
N LYS A 161 15.97 -25.18 -28.21
CA LYS A 161 16.31 -23.76 -27.89
C LYS A 161 15.10 -22.83 -27.83
N ASP A 162 13.89 -23.37 -27.59
CA ASP A 162 12.66 -22.61 -27.55
C ASP A 162 12.70 -21.56 -26.41
N PRO A 163 12.50 -20.27 -26.70
CA PRO A 163 12.39 -19.20 -25.68
C PRO A 163 11.27 -19.45 -24.67
N ALA A 164 10.19 -20.16 -25.05
CA ALA A 164 9.09 -20.49 -24.16
C ALA A 164 9.52 -21.47 -23.05
N ASP A 165 10.40 -22.43 -23.36
CA ASP A 165 10.95 -23.36 -22.36
C ASP A 165 11.87 -22.62 -21.39
N ARG A 166 12.66 -21.67 -21.88
CA ARG A 166 13.47 -20.80 -21.02
C ARG A 166 12.61 -20.01 -20.04
N ALA A 167 11.47 -19.52 -20.50
CA ALA A 167 10.51 -18.82 -19.63
C ALA A 167 9.83 -19.78 -18.63
N ARG A 168 9.52 -21.03 -19.06
CA ARG A 168 9.00 -22.09 -18.19
C ARG A 168 10.02 -22.47 -17.12
N LEU A 169 11.31 -22.61 -17.50
CA LEU A 169 12.41 -22.92 -16.58
C LEU A 169 12.59 -21.83 -15.51
N LYS A 170 12.57 -20.57 -15.93
CA LYS A 170 12.62 -19.43 -14.99
C LYS A 170 11.45 -19.44 -14.03
N ARG A 171 10.24 -19.77 -14.48
CA ARG A 171 9.04 -19.91 -13.64
C ARG A 171 9.16 -21.11 -12.69
N HIS A 172 9.60 -22.26 -13.18
CA HIS A 172 9.77 -23.50 -12.40
C HIS A 172 10.77 -23.34 -11.25
N LEU A 173 11.91 -22.70 -11.54
CA LEU A 173 12.94 -22.38 -10.55
C LEU A 173 12.64 -21.09 -9.78
N ARG A 174 11.53 -20.43 -10.06
CA ARG A 174 11.11 -19.17 -9.41
C ARG A 174 12.19 -18.09 -9.44
N LEU A 175 13.01 -18.03 -10.48
CA LEU A 175 14.17 -17.15 -10.59
C LEU A 175 13.84 -15.67 -10.86
N ASN A 176 12.60 -15.34 -11.11
CA ASN A 176 12.14 -13.98 -11.42
C ASN A 176 10.82 -13.63 -10.67
N ILE A 177 10.55 -14.25 -9.52
CA ILE A 177 9.38 -13.90 -8.75
C ILE A 177 9.85 -12.91 -7.67
N PRO A 178 9.51 -11.61 -7.76
CA PRO A 178 9.64 -10.71 -6.62
C PRO A 178 8.90 -11.31 -5.43
N ALA A 179 9.36 -11.00 -4.20
CA ALA A 179 8.68 -11.45 -2.99
C ALA A 179 7.16 -11.20 -3.11
N PRO A 180 6.31 -12.13 -2.65
CA PRO A 180 4.89 -12.02 -2.88
C PRO A 180 4.34 -10.73 -2.28
N SER A 181 3.99 -9.74 -3.12
CA SER A 181 2.97 -8.80 -2.73
C SER A 181 1.69 -9.61 -2.62
N ARG A 182 0.94 -9.42 -1.56
CA ARG A 182 -0.16 -10.31 -1.20
C ARG A 182 -1.25 -10.27 -2.22
N ALA A 183 -1.56 -11.45 -2.74
CA ALA A 183 -2.78 -11.66 -3.47
C ALA A 183 -3.94 -11.52 -2.50
N MET A 184 -4.90 -10.67 -2.82
CA MET A 184 -6.22 -10.78 -2.26
C MET A 184 -6.79 -12.14 -2.63
N GLN A 185 -7.45 -12.81 -1.69
CA GLN A 185 -8.04 -14.11 -1.94
C GLN A 185 -9.20 -13.96 -2.94
N PRO A 186 -9.15 -14.61 -4.11
CA PRO A 186 -10.15 -14.40 -5.16
C PRO A 186 -11.55 -14.89 -4.75
N LEU A 187 -11.64 -15.82 -3.81
CA LEU A 187 -12.88 -16.38 -3.27
C LEU A 187 -13.16 -15.84 -1.86
N LEU A 188 -12.96 -14.54 -1.64
CA LEU A 188 -13.19 -13.89 -0.36
C LEU A 188 -14.64 -14.02 0.11
N PHE A 189 -15.60 -13.93 -0.80
CA PHE A 189 -17.03 -13.98 -0.47
C PHE A 189 -17.62 -15.37 -0.62
N LEU A 190 -18.40 -15.80 0.37
CA LEU A 190 -18.99 -17.14 0.42
C LEU A 190 -19.84 -17.48 -0.81
N ALA A 191 -20.69 -16.53 -1.24
CA ALA A 191 -21.55 -16.75 -2.40
C ALA A 191 -20.75 -17.02 -3.68
N ASP A 192 -19.64 -16.31 -3.89
CA ASP A 192 -18.78 -16.49 -5.06
C ASP A 192 -18.01 -17.82 -5.00
N SER A 193 -17.57 -18.20 -3.79
CA SER A 193 -16.94 -19.51 -3.56
C SER A 193 -17.89 -20.65 -3.93
N LEU A 194 -19.10 -20.62 -3.38
CA LEU A 194 -20.11 -21.63 -3.66
C LEU A 194 -20.57 -21.67 -5.12
N ALA A 195 -20.67 -20.50 -5.77
CA ALA A 195 -21.08 -20.42 -7.18
C ALA A 195 -20.06 -21.07 -8.14
N ARG A 196 -18.78 -21.04 -7.80
CA ARG A 196 -17.69 -21.64 -8.62
C ARG A 196 -17.51 -23.14 -8.36
N MET A 197 -18.16 -23.71 -7.36
CA MET A 197 -18.05 -25.13 -7.02
C MET A 197 -19.05 -26.00 -7.85
N PRO A 198 -18.64 -27.21 -8.27
CA PRO A 198 -19.57 -28.22 -8.78
C PRO A 198 -20.65 -28.54 -7.75
N PRO A 199 -21.87 -28.96 -8.19
CA PRO A 199 -22.99 -29.18 -7.27
C PRO A 199 -22.70 -30.09 -6.07
N LYS A 200 -21.99 -31.20 -6.27
CA LYS A 200 -21.60 -32.13 -5.18
C LYS A 200 -20.66 -31.49 -4.18
N GLN A 201 -19.66 -30.72 -4.65
CA GLN A 201 -18.72 -30.02 -3.79
C GLN A 201 -19.41 -28.88 -3.03
N ARG A 202 -20.32 -28.17 -3.70
CA ARG A 202 -21.14 -27.12 -3.09
C ARG A 202 -21.98 -27.65 -1.93
N ALA A 203 -22.67 -28.80 -2.13
CA ALA A 203 -23.46 -29.44 -1.08
C ALA A 203 -22.57 -29.88 0.10
N ALA A 204 -21.41 -30.46 -0.15
CA ALA A 204 -20.46 -30.84 0.88
C ALA A 204 -19.93 -29.62 1.65
N GLU A 205 -19.60 -28.52 0.94
CA GLU A 205 -19.14 -27.29 1.57
C GLU A 205 -20.26 -26.62 2.40
N GLN A 206 -21.49 -26.61 1.90
CA GLN A 206 -22.64 -26.13 2.67
C GLN A 206 -22.85 -26.95 3.93
N ALA A 207 -22.75 -28.28 3.85
CA ALA A 207 -22.84 -29.16 5.02
C ALA A 207 -21.68 -28.91 6.01
N ARG A 208 -20.45 -28.70 5.52
CA ARG A 208 -19.28 -28.34 6.36
C ARG A 208 -19.47 -26.99 7.05
N LEU A 209 -20.12 -26.05 6.38
CA LEU A 209 -20.42 -24.71 6.90
C LEU A 209 -21.67 -24.69 7.78
N ASP A 210 -22.43 -25.80 7.83
CA ASP A 210 -23.61 -25.91 8.68
C ASP A 210 -23.20 -25.77 10.15
N GLN A 211 -23.85 -24.84 10.83
CA GLN A 211 -23.54 -24.46 12.21
C GLN A 211 -24.45 -25.14 13.23
N THR A 212 -25.25 -26.15 12.78
CA THR A 212 -26.24 -26.83 13.64
C THR A 212 -25.59 -27.41 14.91
N ALA A 213 -24.35 -27.89 14.81
CA ALA A 213 -23.58 -28.38 15.97
C ALA A 213 -23.28 -27.32 17.04
N LEU A 214 -23.27 -26.03 16.64
CA LEU A 214 -23.07 -24.90 17.56
C LEU A 214 -24.34 -24.52 18.32
N LEU A 215 -25.52 -24.71 17.73
CA LEU A 215 -26.80 -24.22 18.29
C LEU A 215 -27.07 -24.75 19.70
N HIS A 216 -26.46 -25.87 20.06
CA HIS A 216 -26.57 -26.50 21.41
C HIS A 216 -25.38 -26.16 22.31
N ARG A 217 -24.37 -25.40 21.83
CA ARG A 217 -23.21 -25.05 22.64
C ARG A 217 -23.46 -23.73 23.37
N SER A 218 -23.37 -23.74 24.68
CA SER A 218 -23.46 -22.51 25.46
C SER A 218 -22.13 -21.76 25.46
N ILE A 219 -22.20 -20.43 25.56
CA ILE A 219 -21.04 -19.55 25.78
C ILE A 219 -21.20 -18.82 27.13
N THR A 220 -20.09 -18.45 27.75
CA THR A 220 -20.08 -17.59 28.92
C THR A 220 -19.49 -16.25 28.57
N ILE A 221 -20.27 -15.19 28.73
CA ILE A 221 -19.83 -13.81 28.48
C ILE A 221 -19.39 -13.20 29.80
N ILE A 222 -18.19 -12.65 29.88
CA ILE A 222 -17.69 -11.90 31.04
C ILE A 222 -17.68 -10.43 30.64
N LEU A 223 -18.46 -9.61 31.32
CA LEU A 223 -18.65 -8.19 31.09
C LEU A 223 -18.22 -7.40 32.33
N PRO A 224 -16.95 -6.95 32.42
CA PRO A 224 -16.54 -6.05 33.49
C PRO A 224 -17.04 -4.63 33.17
N VAL A 225 -17.55 -3.93 34.17
CA VAL A 225 -18.11 -2.59 34.03
C VAL A 225 -17.45 -1.67 35.04
N TYR A 226 -16.92 -0.55 34.53
CA TYR A 226 -16.44 0.59 35.30
C TYR A 226 -16.69 1.90 34.53
N ASN A 227 -17.47 2.80 35.10
CA ASN A 227 -17.78 4.12 34.51
C ASN A 227 -18.50 4.16 33.14
N ALA A 228 -19.01 3.12 32.61
CA ALA A 228 -19.59 3.10 31.26
C ALA A 228 -21.12 3.14 31.24
N PHE A 229 -21.76 3.86 32.17
CA PHE A 229 -23.22 3.79 32.35
C PHE A 229 -23.98 4.23 31.10
N GLU A 230 -23.56 5.29 30.40
CA GLU A 230 -24.22 5.75 29.17
C GLU A 230 -24.29 4.68 28.07
N LEU A 231 -23.30 3.81 28.00
CA LEU A 231 -23.17 2.78 26.95
C LEU A 231 -23.80 1.44 27.37
N LEU A 232 -23.79 1.15 28.67
CA LEU A 232 -24.17 -0.14 29.23
C LEU A 232 -25.59 -0.59 28.85
N PRO A 233 -26.62 0.24 28.85
CA PRO A 233 -27.98 -0.18 28.47
C PRO A 233 -28.03 -0.76 27.05
N GLU A 234 -27.34 -0.15 26.10
CA GLU A 234 -27.31 -0.62 24.72
C GLU A 234 -26.45 -1.89 24.57
N VAL A 235 -25.33 -1.99 25.27
CA VAL A 235 -24.52 -3.23 25.28
C VAL A 235 -25.32 -4.40 25.81
N LEU A 236 -26.00 -4.24 26.94
CA LEU A 236 -26.84 -5.28 27.54
C LEU A 236 -28.03 -5.64 26.63
N ARG A 237 -28.68 -4.65 26.02
CA ARG A 237 -29.74 -4.88 25.02
C ARG A 237 -29.23 -5.70 23.83
N ARG A 238 -28.04 -5.37 23.28
CA ARG A 238 -27.45 -6.10 22.16
C ARG A 238 -27.04 -7.52 22.56
N ILE A 239 -26.52 -7.76 23.75
CA ILE A 239 -26.24 -9.11 24.26
C ILE A 239 -27.51 -9.97 24.25
N VAL A 240 -28.61 -9.45 24.81
CA VAL A 240 -29.87 -10.19 24.93
C VAL A 240 -30.53 -10.49 23.56
N HIS A 241 -30.51 -9.50 22.64
CA HIS A 241 -31.23 -9.62 21.38
C HIS A 241 -30.40 -10.20 20.22
N ASN A 242 -29.08 -10.05 20.26
CA ASN A 242 -28.22 -10.35 19.12
C ASN A 242 -27.41 -11.65 19.31
N THR A 243 -27.38 -12.22 20.54
CA THR A 243 -26.70 -13.50 20.79
C THR A 243 -27.55 -14.67 20.34
N ASP A 244 -27.08 -15.39 19.36
CA ASP A 244 -27.77 -16.47 18.64
C ASP A 244 -27.38 -17.87 19.13
N LEU A 245 -26.63 -17.98 20.21
CA LEU A 245 -26.31 -19.22 20.93
C LEU A 245 -26.89 -19.19 22.36
N PRO A 246 -27.07 -20.34 23.03
CA PRO A 246 -27.32 -20.37 24.49
C PRO A 246 -26.18 -19.64 25.22
N TRP A 247 -26.50 -18.71 26.09
CA TRP A 247 -25.49 -17.88 26.75
C TRP A 247 -25.72 -17.75 28.24
N ARG A 248 -24.62 -17.55 29.00
CA ARG A 248 -24.59 -17.05 30.36
C ARG A 248 -23.81 -15.75 30.40
N LEU A 249 -24.23 -14.80 31.24
CA LEU A 249 -23.56 -13.55 31.45
C LEU A 249 -23.04 -13.45 32.88
N ILE A 250 -21.77 -13.20 33.04
CA ILE A 250 -21.16 -12.77 34.29
C ILE A 250 -20.91 -11.28 34.19
N LEU A 251 -21.78 -10.50 34.82
CA LEU A 251 -21.72 -9.05 34.87
C LEU A 251 -20.98 -8.63 36.14
N ILE A 252 -19.94 -7.81 36.01
CA ILE A 252 -19.07 -7.46 37.13
C ILE A 252 -19.07 -5.92 37.26
N ASP A 253 -19.67 -5.38 38.33
CA ASP A 253 -19.53 -3.98 38.70
C ASP A 253 -18.28 -3.80 39.56
N ASP A 254 -17.27 -3.15 38.98
CA ASP A 254 -15.98 -2.91 39.66
C ASP A 254 -16.00 -1.61 40.50
N ALA A 255 -17.04 -1.44 41.35
CA ALA A 255 -17.25 -0.28 42.18
C ALA A 255 -17.27 1.03 41.38
N SER A 256 -18.10 1.05 40.32
CA SER A 256 -18.29 2.25 39.50
C SER A 256 -18.72 3.45 40.34
N PRO A 257 -18.11 4.64 40.15
CA PRO A 257 -18.43 5.81 40.97
C PRO A 257 -19.78 6.42 40.64
N ASP A 258 -20.39 6.12 39.48
CA ASP A 258 -21.73 6.58 39.15
C ASP A 258 -22.77 5.93 40.05
N PRO A 259 -23.49 6.70 40.90
CA PRO A 259 -24.44 6.15 41.86
C PRO A 259 -25.67 5.50 41.17
N ALA A 260 -25.97 5.82 39.92
CA ALA A 260 -27.10 5.27 39.20
C ALA A 260 -26.79 3.86 38.62
N LEU A 261 -25.51 3.53 38.38
CA LEU A 261 -25.11 2.30 37.70
C LEU A 261 -25.50 1.04 38.47
N ARG A 262 -25.10 0.93 39.72
CA ARG A 262 -25.35 -0.27 40.54
C ARG A 262 -26.85 -0.57 40.74
N PRO A 263 -27.72 0.40 41.09
CA PRO A 263 -29.18 0.22 41.12
C PRO A 263 -29.74 -0.26 39.77
N TYR A 264 -29.29 0.32 38.66
CA TYR A 264 -29.72 -0.06 37.33
C TYR A 264 -29.33 -1.53 37.02
N VAL A 265 -28.07 -1.90 37.27
CA VAL A 265 -27.58 -3.28 37.05
C VAL A 265 -28.36 -4.29 37.86
N ARG A 266 -28.61 -4.03 39.16
CA ARG A 266 -29.42 -4.90 40.02
C ARG A 266 -30.85 -5.08 39.51
N ALA A 267 -31.49 -3.98 39.09
CA ALA A 267 -32.84 -4.02 38.52
C ALA A 267 -32.88 -4.80 37.20
N TRP A 268 -31.89 -4.58 36.34
CA TRP A 268 -31.77 -5.29 35.07
C TRP A 268 -31.54 -6.80 35.27
N VAL A 269 -30.62 -7.21 36.18
CA VAL A 269 -30.35 -8.60 36.50
C VAL A 269 -31.61 -9.27 37.05
N LYS A 270 -32.31 -8.61 37.98
CA LYS A 270 -33.61 -9.14 38.50
C LYS A 270 -34.63 -9.37 37.39
N ALA A 271 -34.71 -8.44 36.42
CA ALA A 271 -35.64 -8.59 35.32
C ALA A 271 -35.21 -9.75 34.37
N GLN A 272 -33.90 -9.93 34.10
CA GLN A 272 -33.42 -11.05 33.28
C GLN A 272 -33.61 -12.40 33.98
N GLU A 273 -33.38 -12.48 35.28
CA GLU A 273 -33.57 -13.71 36.05
C GLU A 273 -35.04 -14.17 36.05
N ALA A 274 -35.98 -13.24 36.07
CA ALA A 274 -37.41 -13.56 35.94
C ALA A 274 -37.80 -14.11 34.55
N LEU A 275 -37.07 -13.68 33.48
CA LEU A 275 -37.31 -14.12 32.10
C LEU A 275 -36.54 -15.38 31.71
N ARG A 276 -35.32 -15.53 32.24
CA ARG A 276 -34.35 -16.58 31.91
C ARG A 276 -33.58 -16.98 33.16
N PRO A 277 -34.11 -17.82 34.02
CA PRO A 277 -33.47 -18.23 35.25
C PRO A 277 -32.05 -18.81 35.03
N ASN A 278 -31.14 -18.49 35.95
CA ASN A 278 -29.75 -18.99 35.96
C ASN A 278 -28.90 -18.59 34.75
N THR A 279 -29.26 -17.47 34.02
CA THR A 279 -28.50 -17.02 32.86
C THR A 279 -27.59 -15.84 33.18
N VAL A 280 -27.84 -15.09 34.26
CA VAL A 280 -27.03 -13.92 34.63
C VAL A 280 -26.51 -14.07 36.06
N SER A 281 -25.21 -13.89 36.22
CA SER A 281 -24.55 -13.81 37.53
C SER A 281 -23.99 -12.40 37.70
N LEU A 282 -24.28 -11.77 38.85
CA LEU A 282 -23.76 -10.45 39.18
C LEU A 282 -22.67 -10.58 40.26
N ILE A 283 -21.51 -9.97 39.99
CA ILE A 283 -20.43 -9.76 40.93
C ILE A 283 -20.32 -8.28 41.21
N GLU A 284 -20.40 -7.86 42.46
CA GLU A 284 -20.27 -6.46 42.87
C GLU A 284 -19.02 -6.31 43.74
N ASN A 285 -18.04 -5.59 43.24
CA ASN A 285 -16.86 -5.28 44.05
C ASN A 285 -17.17 -4.12 45.00
N ASN A 286 -16.60 -4.15 46.22
CA ASN A 286 -16.76 -3.10 47.22
C ASN A 286 -15.85 -1.91 46.95
N GLU A 287 -14.74 -2.14 46.25
CA GLU A 287 -13.78 -1.14 45.80
C GLU A 287 -13.29 -1.48 44.39
N ASN A 288 -12.74 -0.52 43.65
CA ASN A 288 -12.20 -0.73 42.31
C ASN A 288 -10.99 -1.66 42.37
N GLN A 289 -11.17 -2.90 41.97
CA GLN A 289 -10.13 -3.94 41.88
C GLN A 289 -9.28 -3.84 40.62
N GLY A 290 -9.75 -3.11 39.60
CA GLY A 290 -9.19 -3.03 38.26
C GLY A 290 -9.60 -4.21 37.38
N PHE A 291 -9.40 -4.01 36.05
CA PHE A 291 -9.86 -4.92 35.01
C PHE A 291 -9.43 -6.39 35.28
N ILE A 292 -8.14 -6.62 35.55
CA ILE A 292 -7.55 -7.96 35.67
C ILE A 292 -8.18 -8.77 36.83
N ARG A 293 -8.32 -8.16 38.00
CA ARG A 293 -8.86 -8.86 39.16
C ARG A 293 -10.35 -9.14 39.01
N SER A 294 -11.09 -8.18 38.45
CA SER A 294 -12.51 -8.34 38.13
C SER A 294 -12.73 -9.44 37.10
N VAL A 295 -11.97 -9.45 35.99
CA VAL A 295 -12.03 -10.54 35.00
C VAL A 295 -11.64 -11.87 35.61
N ASN A 296 -10.62 -11.95 36.48
CA ASN A 296 -10.22 -13.20 37.12
C ASN A 296 -11.31 -13.77 38.05
N ALA A 297 -12.07 -12.92 38.75
CA ALA A 297 -13.24 -13.35 39.51
C ALA A 297 -14.30 -13.97 38.57
N GLY A 298 -14.55 -13.33 37.41
CA GLY A 298 -15.44 -13.89 36.40
C GLY A 298 -14.94 -15.17 35.77
N LEU A 299 -13.65 -15.29 35.46
CA LEU A 299 -13.02 -16.51 34.90
C LEU A 299 -13.15 -17.70 35.89
N LYS A 300 -12.93 -17.45 37.17
CA LYS A 300 -13.11 -18.48 38.21
C LYS A 300 -14.53 -19.05 38.20
N LEU A 301 -15.55 -18.22 38.06
CA LEU A 301 -16.93 -18.64 37.96
C LEU A 301 -17.21 -19.33 36.61
N ALA A 302 -16.72 -18.77 35.50
CA ALA A 302 -16.90 -19.31 34.16
C ALA A 302 -16.34 -20.72 33.99
N LEU A 303 -15.22 -21.03 34.63
CA LEU A 303 -14.60 -22.36 34.61
C LEU A 303 -15.54 -23.44 35.16
N SER A 304 -16.42 -23.11 36.12
CA SER A 304 -17.41 -24.06 36.66
C SER A 304 -18.52 -24.40 35.67
N TYR A 305 -18.77 -23.51 34.68
CA TYR A 305 -19.78 -23.71 33.62
C TYR A 305 -19.29 -24.58 32.48
N GLY A 306 -17.97 -24.66 32.25
CA GLY A 306 -17.36 -25.55 31.28
C GLY A 306 -17.60 -25.20 29.83
N SER A 307 -18.02 -23.96 29.54
CA SER A 307 -18.20 -23.44 28.18
C SER A 307 -17.06 -22.51 27.76
N HIS A 308 -16.89 -22.26 26.46
CA HIS A 308 -15.98 -21.24 25.98
C HIS A 308 -16.39 -19.88 26.55
N VAL A 309 -15.38 -19.03 26.81
CA VAL A 309 -15.58 -17.72 27.42
C VAL A 309 -15.38 -16.61 26.39
N VAL A 310 -16.21 -15.58 26.45
CA VAL A 310 -16.02 -14.33 25.70
C VAL A 310 -15.77 -13.21 26.71
N LEU A 311 -14.56 -12.65 26.69
CA LEU A 311 -14.31 -11.34 27.31
C LEU A 311 -14.94 -10.29 26.41
N LEU A 312 -15.82 -9.47 26.96
CA LEU A 312 -16.52 -8.41 26.23
C LEU A 312 -16.43 -7.11 27.04
N ASN A 313 -15.92 -6.03 26.43
CA ASN A 313 -15.88 -4.74 27.08
C ASN A 313 -17.27 -4.11 27.14
N SER A 314 -17.49 -3.26 28.16
CA SER A 314 -18.75 -2.52 28.38
C SER A 314 -19.03 -1.42 27.34
N ASP A 315 -18.13 -1.24 26.37
CA ASP A 315 -18.22 -0.32 25.23
C ASP A 315 -18.08 -1.02 23.87
N ALA A 316 -18.28 -2.34 23.84
CA ALA A 316 -18.30 -3.18 22.65
C ALA A 316 -19.75 -3.58 22.29
N PHE A 317 -20.14 -3.32 21.02
CA PHE A 317 -21.53 -3.47 20.55
C PHE A 317 -21.68 -4.62 19.56
N VAL A 318 -22.14 -5.76 20.05
CA VAL A 318 -22.25 -6.98 19.27
C VAL A 318 -23.39 -6.91 18.25
N PRO A 319 -23.18 -7.30 16.97
CA PRO A 319 -24.21 -7.37 15.93
C PRO A 319 -25.00 -8.68 16.00
N ARG A 320 -26.04 -8.82 15.21
CA ARG A 320 -26.85 -10.05 15.12
C ARG A 320 -26.00 -11.24 14.62
N GLY A 321 -26.20 -12.41 15.22
CA GLY A 321 -25.54 -13.65 14.82
C GLY A 321 -24.01 -13.64 15.05
N TRP A 322 -23.55 -12.82 15.99
CA TRP A 322 -22.13 -12.69 16.32
C TRP A 322 -21.53 -13.90 16.99
N ALA A 323 -22.31 -14.54 17.89
CA ALA A 323 -21.80 -15.61 18.76
C ALA A 323 -21.49 -16.87 17.94
N THR A 324 -22.38 -17.27 17.04
CA THR A 324 -22.16 -18.40 16.14
C THR A 324 -20.94 -18.18 15.26
N ARG A 325 -20.76 -16.97 14.69
CA ARG A 325 -19.60 -16.65 13.84
C ARG A 325 -18.30 -16.67 14.66
N LEU A 326 -18.32 -16.14 15.88
CA LEU A 326 -17.16 -16.09 16.77
C LEU A 326 -16.75 -17.48 17.30
N MET A 327 -17.72 -18.37 17.52
CA MET A 327 -17.46 -19.72 18.06
C MET A 327 -17.10 -20.76 17.01
N ARG A 328 -17.51 -20.57 15.75
CA ARG A 328 -17.26 -21.53 14.68
C ARG A 328 -15.77 -21.96 14.54
N PRO A 329 -14.76 -21.08 14.65
CA PRO A 329 -13.36 -21.48 14.52
C PRO A 329 -12.92 -22.54 15.53
N PHE A 330 -13.49 -22.58 16.74
CA PHE A 330 -13.17 -23.61 17.74
C PHE A 330 -13.63 -25.02 17.35
N LEU A 331 -14.63 -25.13 16.46
CA LEU A 331 -15.07 -26.42 15.92
C LEU A 331 -14.37 -26.77 14.60
N ALA A 332 -14.03 -25.75 13.80
CA ALA A 332 -13.53 -25.95 12.46
C ALA A 332 -12.00 -26.12 12.38
N HIS A 333 -11.29 -25.69 13.42
CA HIS A 333 -9.82 -25.69 13.45
C HIS A 333 -9.29 -26.21 14.77
N ASP A 334 -8.17 -26.92 14.69
CA ASP A 334 -7.49 -27.47 15.86
C ASP A 334 -6.67 -26.40 16.59
N CYS A 335 -6.46 -26.63 17.88
CA CYS A 335 -5.59 -25.84 18.74
C CYS A 335 -5.93 -24.35 18.83
N VAL A 336 -7.17 -23.95 18.59
CA VAL A 336 -7.60 -22.55 18.72
C VAL A 336 -7.67 -22.16 20.20
N ALA A 337 -6.85 -21.19 20.59
CA ALA A 337 -6.83 -20.65 21.95
C ALA A 337 -7.73 -19.41 22.09
N THR A 338 -7.67 -18.50 21.11
CA THR A 338 -8.54 -17.32 21.07
C THR A 338 -9.01 -16.98 19.65
N VAL A 339 -10.16 -16.31 19.59
CA VAL A 339 -10.71 -15.71 18.36
C VAL A 339 -11.08 -14.26 18.65
N THR A 340 -10.59 -13.33 17.81
CA THR A 340 -10.86 -11.88 17.92
C THR A 340 -11.46 -11.36 16.61
N PRO A 341 -12.62 -10.68 16.64
CA PRO A 341 -13.23 -10.10 15.44
C PRO A 341 -12.54 -8.81 15.02
N MET A 342 -12.83 -8.34 13.80
CA MET A 342 -12.45 -6.99 13.37
C MET A 342 -13.31 -5.92 14.03
N SER A 343 -12.74 -4.71 14.17
CA SER A 343 -13.40 -3.58 14.82
C SER A 343 -12.88 -2.26 14.25
N ASN A 344 -13.53 -1.17 14.62
CA ASN A 344 -13.04 0.19 14.37
C ASN A 344 -11.94 0.63 15.36
N ASP A 345 -11.70 -0.11 16.44
CA ASP A 345 -10.68 0.14 17.47
C ASP A 345 -10.22 -1.18 18.11
N ALA A 346 -9.31 -1.89 17.44
CA ALA A 346 -8.79 -3.20 17.88
C ALA A 346 -7.36 -3.46 17.36
N GLU A 347 -6.48 -2.47 17.43
CA GLU A 347 -5.06 -2.61 17.07
C GLU A 347 -4.87 -3.29 15.69
N ILE A 348 -4.23 -4.48 15.66
CA ILE A 348 -3.97 -5.24 14.43
C ILE A 348 -5.24 -5.73 13.70
N PHE A 349 -6.42 -5.64 14.34
CA PHE A 349 -7.71 -5.98 13.75
C PHE A 349 -8.57 -4.75 13.41
N SER A 350 -7.98 -3.54 13.48
CA SER A 350 -8.69 -2.28 13.18
C SER A 350 -9.04 -2.14 11.69
N VAL A 351 -10.17 -1.46 11.43
CA VAL A 351 -10.70 -1.05 10.12
C VAL A 351 -11.01 0.46 10.20
N PRO A 352 -10.73 1.25 9.18
CA PRO A 352 -10.26 0.94 7.82
C PRO A 352 -8.75 0.65 7.72
N VAL A 353 -7.95 1.12 8.66
CA VAL A 353 -6.49 1.02 8.66
C VAL A 353 -6.02 0.30 9.91
N LEU A 354 -4.95 -0.50 9.78
CA LEU A 354 -4.29 -1.18 10.89
C LEU A 354 -3.84 -0.18 11.96
N CYS A 355 -4.04 -0.57 13.23
CA CYS A 355 -3.59 0.16 14.42
C CYS A 355 -4.13 1.59 14.53
N GLU A 356 -5.14 1.94 13.73
CA GLU A 356 -5.78 3.25 13.77
C GLU A 356 -7.23 3.12 14.24
N ARG A 357 -7.60 3.98 15.19
CA ARG A 357 -8.98 4.08 15.67
C ARG A 357 -9.80 4.96 14.76
N SER A 358 -11.00 4.50 14.39
CA SER A 358 -11.99 5.31 13.67
C SER A 358 -13.30 5.41 14.46
N ALA A 359 -13.83 6.61 14.63
CA ALA A 359 -15.15 6.78 15.22
C ALA A 359 -16.23 6.37 14.21
N LEU A 360 -17.31 5.75 14.66
CA LEU A 360 -18.45 5.36 13.85
C LEU A 360 -19.69 6.19 14.20
N ALA A 361 -20.49 6.49 13.19
CA ALA A 361 -21.82 7.04 13.39
C ALA A 361 -22.83 5.92 13.72
N PRO A 362 -23.97 6.23 14.35
CA PRO A 362 -25.00 5.24 14.63
C PRO A 362 -25.43 4.45 13.40
N GLY A 363 -25.41 3.12 13.48
CA GLY A 363 -25.77 2.21 12.41
C GLY A 363 -24.65 1.86 11.41
N GLU A 364 -23.53 2.59 11.38
CA GLU A 364 -22.41 2.25 10.50
C GLU A 364 -21.82 0.87 10.81
N ALA A 365 -21.67 0.54 12.09
CA ALA A 365 -21.12 -0.76 12.50
C ALA A 365 -21.96 -1.92 11.97
N ASP A 366 -23.28 -1.85 12.08
CA ASP A 366 -24.17 -2.89 11.59
C ASP A 366 -24.15 -3.00 10.05
N ALA A 367 -23.95 -1.89 9.33
CA ALA A 367 -23.77 -1.87 7.87
C ALA A 367 -22.44 -2.52 7.46
N ILE A 368 -21.34 -2.24 8.18
CA ILE A 368 -20.04 -2.88 7.94
C ILE A 368 -20.13 -4.38 8.24
N ASP A 369 -20.78 -4.77 9.36
CA ASP A 369 -20.96 -6.16 9.72
C ASP A 369 -21.81 -6.93 8.71
N ALA A 370 -22.78 -6.28 8.07
CA ALA A 370 -23.55 -6.89 6.99
C ALA A 370 -22.69 -7.25 5.76
N VAL A 371 -21.57 -6.57 5.55
CA VAL A 371 -20.55 -6.94 4.55
C VAL A 371 -19.65 -8.03 5.09
N ALA A 372 -19.21 -7.93 6.35
CA ALA A 372 -18.40 -8.94 7.01
C ALA A 372 -19.10 -10.33 6.97
N ALA A 373 -20.37 -10.39 7.27
CA ALA A 373 -21.15 -11.62 7.27
C ALA A 373 -21.19 -12.35 5.91
N LYS A 374 -20.88 -11.67 4.80
CA LYS A 374 -20.77 -12.26 3.46
C LYS A 374 -19.40 -12.85 3.15
N ILE A 375 -18.39 -12.56 3.97
CA ILE A 375 -17.04 -13.10 3.82
C ILE A 375 -17.07 -14.59 4.14
N HIS A 376 -16.37 -15.38 3.32
CA HIS A 376 -16.23 -16.82 3.55
C HIS A 376 -15.54 -17.05 4.90
N PRO A 377 -16.10 -17.87 5.81
CA PRO A 377 -15.59 -18.03 7.16
C PRO A 377 -14.09 -18.36 7.25
N ASP A 378 -13.59 -19.22 6.35
CA ASP A 378 -12.18 -19.60 6.38
C ASP A 378 -11.30 -18.60 5.60
N ALA A 379 -11.82 -17.92 4.58
CA ALA A 379 -11.09 -16.86 3.87
C ALA A 379 -10.92 -15.59 4.73
N GLY A 380 -11.79 -15.40 5.70
CA GLY A 380 -11.73 -14.31 6.68
C GLY A 380 -10.96 -14.64 7.96
N LEU A 381 -10.20 -15.77 8.00
CA LEU A 381 -9.38 -16.15 9.15
C LEU A 381 -7.90 -15.92 8.92
N ALA A 382 -7.19 -15.48 9.95
CA ALA A 382 -5.74 -15.39 9.93
C ALA A 382 -5.15 -15.74 11.30
N ASP A 383 -4.03 -16.48 11.31
CA ASP A 383 -3.21 -16.64 12.52
C ASP A 383 -2.61 -15.30 12.91
N ALA A 384 -2.77 -14.94 14.19
CA ALA A 384 -2.32 -13.68 14.75
C ALA A 384 -1.33 -13.92 15.91
N PRO A 385 -0.46 -12.93 16.22
CA PRO A 385 0.47 -13.05 17.34
C PRO A 385 -0.22 -12.99 18.71
N THR A 386 -1.42 -12.42 18.78
CA THR A 386 -2.21 -12.24 19.99
C THR A 386 -3.70 -12.06 19.66
N GLY A 387 -4.58 -12.22 20.65
CA GLY A 387 -5.92 -11.67 20.66
C GLY A 387 -5.93 -10.23 21.17
N VAL A 388 -7.10 -9.57 21.13
CA VAL A 388 -7.34 -8.23 21.71
C VAL A 388 -8.59 -8.29 22.58
N GLY A 389 -8.46 -7.82 23.81
CA GLY A 389 -9.40 -8.04 24.92
C GLY A 389 -10.77 -7.35 24.82
N PHE A 390 -11.00 -6.44 23.83
CA PHE A 390 -12.29 -5.75 23.71
C PHE A 390 -13.47 -6.70 23.43
N CYS A 391 -13.23 -7.73 22.62
CA CYS A 391 -14.11 -8.87 22.36
C CYS A 391 -13.24 -10.07 21.97
N MET A 392 -12.89 -10.89 22.94
CA MET A 392 -11.99 -12.02 22.74
C MET A 392 -12.65 -13.31 23.22
N ALA A 393 -12.92 -14.23 22.30
CA ALA A 393 -13.33 -15.57 22.67
C ALA A 393 -12.12 -16.40 23.10
N MET A 394 -12.24 -17.12 24.20
CA MET A 394 -11.19 -17.94 24.81
C MET A 394 -11.65 -19.40 24.93
N SER A 395 -10.79 -20.30 24.50
CA SER A 395 -11.05 -21.75 24.63
C SER A 395 -11.07 -22.19 26.08
N ILE A 396 -12.11 -22.95 26.47
CA ILE A 396 -12.21 -23.54 27.80
C ILE A 396 -11.03 -24.50 28.08
N ASP A 397 -10.50 -25.16 27.04
CA ASP A 397 -9.42 -26.14 27.23
C ASP A 397 -8.10 -25.45 27.58
N TYR A 398 -7.85 -24.28 27.02
CA TYR A 398 -6.71 -23.42 27.38
C TYR A 398 -6.96 -22.69 28.71
N LEU A 399 -8.20 -22.26 28.99
CA LEU A 399 -8.55 -21.64 30.27
C LEU A 399 -8.38 -22.60 31.46
N ARG A 400 -8.65 -23.88 31.28
CA ARG A 400 -8.38 -24.90 32.36
C ARG A 400 -6.88 -25.04 32.66
N ARG A 401 -6.01 -24.73 31.67
CA ARG A 401 -4.54 -24.81 31.83
C ARG A 401 -3.95 -23.48 32.29
N ILE A 402 -4.57 -22.37 31.91
CA ILE A 402 -4.20 -20.99 32.24
C ILE A 402 -5.45 -20.29 32.79
N PRO A 403 -5.81 -20.53 34.10
CA PRO A 403 -7.13 -20.18 34.60
C PRO A 403 -7.35 -18.69 34.91
N GLN A 404 -6.31 -17.87 34.79
CA GLN A 404 -6.36 -16.46 35.17
C GLN A 404 -5.39 -15.59 34.34
N LEU A 405 -5.70 -14.32 34.28
CA LEU A 405 -4.81 -13.27 33.81
C LEU A 405 -3.78 -12.92 34.91
N ASP A 406 -2.58 -12.53 34.51
CA ASP A 406 -1.48 -12.19 35.44
C ASP A 406 -1.72 -10.83 36.11
N THR A 407 -1.95 -10.83 37.41
CA THR A 407 -2.16 -9.60 38.20
C THR A 407 -0.92 -8.71 38.30
N GLY A 408 0.24 -9.21 37.91
CA GLY A 408 1.48 -8.44 37.85
C GLY A 408 1.44 -7.25 36.86
N PHE A 409 0.48 -7.23 35.93
CA PHE A 409 0.24 -6.10 35.00
C PHE A 409 -0.58 -4.96 35.66
N GLY A 410 -0.95 -5.05 36.90
CA GLY A 410 -1.61 -3.99 37.64
C GLY A 410 -3.09 -3.81 37.26
N ARG A 411 -3.43 -2.64 36.72
CA ARG A 411 -4.82 -2.30 36.35
C ARG A 411 -5.24 -2.72 34.95
N GLY A 412 -4.30 -3.18 34.10
CA GLY A 412 -4.55 -3.61 32.73
C GLY A 412 -3.46 -3.23 31.75
N TYR A 413 -3.67 -3.58 30.46
CA TYR A 413 -2.76 -3.43 29.32
C TYR A 413 -1.56 -4.39 29.34
N GLY A 414 -1.67 -5.49 28.61
CA GLY A 414 -0.64 -6.51 28.43
C GLY A 414 -0.95 -7.85 29.06
N GLU A 415 -1.94 -7.96 29.95
CA GLU A 415 -2.38 -9.21 30.57
C GLU A 415 -2.98 -10.19 29.57
N GLU A 416 -3.76 -9.71 28.60
CA GLU A 416 -4.30 -10.53 27.52
C GLU A 416 -3.19 -11.01 26.58
N VAL A 417 -2.21 -10.16 26.31
CA VAL A 417 -1.02 -10.54 25.52
C VAL A 417 -0.24 -11.63 26.25
N ASP A 418 0.02 -11.47 27.55
CA ASP A 418 0.70 -12.46 28.39
C ASP A 418 -0.04 -13.81 28.37
N TRP A 419 -1.36 -13.77 28.54
CA TRP A 419 -2.20 -14.98 28.48
C TRP A 419 -2.10 -15.63 27.08
N CYS A 420 -2.17 -14.84 26.01
CA CYS A 420 -2.03 -15.33 24.65
C CYS A 420 -0.65 -15.97 24.41
N GLN A 421 0.43 -15.34 24.87
CA GLN A 421 1.76 -15.94 24.73
C GLN A 421 1.92 -17.24 25.54
N LYS A 422 1.36 -17.32 26.75
CA LYS A 422 1.30 -18.58 27.54
C LYS A 422 0.53 -19.67 26.78
N ALA A 423 -0.59 -19.33 26.15
CA ALA A 423 -1.35 -20.25 25.30
C ALA A 423 -0.55 -20.72 24.08
N ARG A 424 0.21 -19.82 23.42
CA ARG A 424 1.12 -20.20 22.31
C ARG A 424 2.21 -21.18 22.74
N ILE A 425 2.79 -21.00 23.91
CA ILE A 425 3.78 -21.93 24.47
C ILE A 425 3.16 -23.33 24.64
N LEU A 426 1.87 -23.41 24.92
CA LEU A 426 1.10 -24.66 25.03
C LEU A 426 0.58 -25.18 23.67
N GLY A 427 1.00 -24.60 22.55
CA GLY A 427 0.59 -24.98 21.20
C GLY A 427 -0.70 -24.30 20.71
N GLY A 428 -1.22 -23.31 21.44
CA GLY A 428 -2.45 -22.59 21.09
C GLY A 428 -2.24 -21.60 19.96
N ARG A 429 -3.27 -21.43 19.12
CA ARG A 429 -3.34 -20.46 18.02
C ARG A 429 -4.31 -19.34 18.37
N HIS A 430 -3.99 -18.13 17.97
CA HIS A 430 -4.87 -16.97 18.04
C HIS A 430 -5.34 -16.63 16.65
N LEU A 431 -6.65 -16.48 16.44
CA LEU A 431 -7.23 -16.23 15.14
C LEU A 431 -7.88 -14.86 15.10
N GLY A 432 -7.52 -14.06 14.08
CA GLY A 432 -8.29 -12.89 13.67
C GLY A 432 -9.44 -13.31 12.77
N LEU A 433 -10.63 -12.78 13.02
CA LEU A 433 -11.88 -13.16 12.35
C LEU A 433 -12.48 -11.97 11.62
N ALA A 434 -12.46 -11.98 10.28
CA ALA A 434 -12.97 -10.87 9.48
C ALA A 434 -14.42 -11.03 9.00
N ASN A 435 -15.03 -12.20 9.14
CA ASN A 435 -16.46 -12.36 8.85
C ASN A 435 -17.37 -11.89 10.01
N LEU A 436 -16.81 -11.14 10.96
CA LEU A 436 -17.48 -10.48 12.06
C LEU A 436 -16.85 -9.12 12.31
N PHE A 437 -17.69 -8.08 12.41
CA PHE A 437 -17.28 -6.74 12.76
C PHE A 437 -18.06 -6.26 13.99
N ILE A 438 -17.33 -5.86 15.05
CA ILE A 438 -17.93 -5.38 16.30
C ILE A 438 -17.45 -3.95 16.57
N GLU A 439 -18.38 -3.03 16.78
CA GLU A 439 -18.07 -1.66 17.18
C GLU A 439 -17.45 -1.63 18.58
N HIS A 440 -16.32 -0.91 18.72
CA HIS A 440 -15.68 -0.64 20.00
C HIS A 440 -15.51 0.87 20.16
N ARG A 441 -16.22 1.47 21.13
CA ARG A 441 -16.22 2.93 21.34
C ARG A 441 -15.11 3.43 22.22
N GLY A 442 -14.22 2.60 22.71
CA GLY A 442 -13.02 2.83 23.53
C GLY A 442 -12.76 4.24 24.07
N GLY A 443 -12.02 4.33 25.16
CA GLY A 443 -11.47 5.60 25.65
C GLY A 443 -12.24 6.32 26.78
N THR A 444 -13.31 5.75 27.31
CA THR A 444 -14.09 6.34 28.42
C THR A 444 -13.58 5.99 29.84
N SER A 445 -12.75 4.93 29.97
CA SER A 445 -12.46 4.34 31.29
C SER A 445 -11.19 4.84 31.99
N PHE A 446 -10.20 5.42 31.27
CA PHE A 446 -8.94 5.91 31.86
C PHE A 446 -8.48 7.23 31.24
N GLY A 447 -7.92 8.14 32.09
CA GLY A 447 -7.26 9.35 31.59
C GLY A 447 -6.04 9.01 30.68
N SER A 448 -5.82 9.82 29.65
CA SER A 448 -4.82 9.53 28.59
C SER A 448 -3.39 9.33 29.10
N VAL A 449 -2.97 10.04 30.13
CA VAL A 449 -1.60 9.99 30.71
C VAL A 449 -1.33 8.68 31.46
N GLU A 450 -2.27 8.26 32.33
CA GLU A 450 -2.12 6.97 33.08
C GLU A 450 -2.16 5.76 32.16
N LYS A 451 -3.02 5.80 31.14
CA LYS A 451 -3.07 4.78 30.07
C LYS A 451 -1.73 4.62 29.38
N GLN A 452 -1.11 5.72 28.93
CA GLN A 452 0.18 5.70 28.25
C GLN A 452 1.29 5.15 29.14
N ARG A 453 1.30 5.55 30.43
CA ARG A 453 2.27 5.04 31.40
C ARG A 453 2.16 3.52 31.59
N LEU A 454 0.93 3.00 31.74
CA LEU A 454 0.69 1.57 31.88
C LEU A 454 1.10 0.80 30.62
N ILE A 455 0.74 1.29 29.42
CA ILE A 455 1.12 0.67 28.15
C ILE A 455 2.65 0.61 28.02
N ALA A 456 3.36 1.71 28.28
CA ALA A 456 4.83 1.73 28.18
C ALA A 456 5.49 0.78 29.18
N HIS A 457 5.04 0.79 30.44
CA HIS A 457 5.58 -0.07 31.48
C HIS A 457 5.32 -1.56 31.17
N ASN A 458 4.09 -1.91 30.87
CA ASN A 458 3.67 -3.29 30.65
C ASN A 458 4.19 -3.84 29.32
N GLY A 459 4.30 -2.98 28.28
CA GLY A 459 4.98 -3.31 27.03
C GLY A 459 6.42 -3.77 27.27
N ALA A 460 7.19 -3.06 28.11
CA ALA A 460 8.55 -3.47 28.46
C ALA A 460 8.60 -4.81 29.24
N VAL A 461 7.57 -5.13 30.02
CA VAL A 461 7.43 -6.45 30.70
C VAL A 461 7.19 -7.55 29.66
N ILE A 462 6.28 -7.32 28.70
CA ILE A 462 5.97 -8.26 27.62
C ILE A 462 7.21 -8.52 26.76
N SER A 463 7.89 -7.47 26.27
CA SER A 463 9.10 -7.62 25.42
C SER A 463 10.21 -8.41 26.14
N ARG A 464 10.36 -8.26 27.46
CA ARG A 464 11.32 -9.06 28.24
C ARG A 464 10.88 -10.51 28.41
N ARG A 465 9.58 -10.76 28.65
CA ARG A 465 9.04 -12.14 28.83
C ARG A 465 9.04 -12.90 27.50
N TYR A 466 8.73 -12.21 26.42
CA TYR A 466 8.48 -12.79 25.07
C TYR A 466 9.28 -12.04 23.98
N PRO A 467 10.60 -12.27 23.88
CA PRO A 467 11.48 -11.48 23.00
C PRO A 467 11.14 -11.50 21.51
N HIS A 468 10.32 -12.44 21.06
CA HIS A 468 9.89 -12.56 19.65
C HIS A 468 8.54 -11.87 19.38
N PHE A 469 7.81 -11.46 20.41
CA PHE A 469 6.44 -10.98 20.29
C PHE A 469 6.36 -9.71 19.40
N ASP A 470 7.19 -8.72 19.69
CA ASP A 470 7.19 -7.45 18.93
C ASP A 470 7.49 -7.69 17.44
N ALA A 471 8.48 -8.56 17.13
CA ALA A 471 8.80 -8.94 15.77
C ALA A 471 7.64 -9.69 15.07
N ASP A 472 6.90 -10.52 15.81
CA ASP A 472 5.73 -11.24 15.29
C ASP A 472 4.59 -10.27 15.00
N VAL A 473 4.36 -9.26 15.85
CA VAL A 473 3.35 -8.21 15.65
C VAL A 473 3.72 -7.37 14.42
N GLN A 474 4.98 -6.92 14.31
CA GLN A 474 5.44 -6.14 13.17
C GLN A 474 5.35 -6.93 11.86
N ARG A 475 5.63 -8.23 11.90
CA ARG A 475 5.44 -9.11 10.75
C ARG A 475 3.96 -9.22 10.37
N PHE A 476 3.06 -9.38 11.34
CA PHE A 476 1.62 -9.42 11.08
C PHE A 476 1.14 -8.11 10.46
N ILE A 477 1.57 -6.95 10.99
CA ILE A 477 1.24 -5.62 10.44
C ILE A 477 1.73 -5.48 9.00
N ALA A 478 3.01 -5.76 8.77
CA ALA A 478 3.58 -5.68 7.42
C ALA A 478 2.97 -6.70 6.48
N ASP A 479 2.66 -7.89 6.98
CA ASP A 479 2.05 -8.99 6.24
C ASP A 479 0.56 -8.79 6.00
N ASP A 480 -0.15 -8.08 6.81
CA ASP A 480 -1.61 -7.93 6.85
C ASP A 480 -2.38 -9.11 6.18
N PRO A 481 -2.39 -10.28 6.78
CA PRO A 481 -3.03 -11.47 6.18
C PRO A 481 -4.54 -11.29 6.00
N LEU A 482 -5.13 -10.25 6.59
CA LEU A 482 -6.54 -9.90 6.47
C LEU A 482 -6.78 -8.74 5.49
N ILE A 483 -5.79 -8.34 4.68
CA ILE A 483 -5.89 -7.16 3.80
C ILE A 483 -7.10 -7.19 2.87
N ALA A 484 -7.45 -8.34 2.29
CA ALA A 484 -8.62 -8.46 1.40
C ALA A 484 -9.93 -8.17 2.16
N SER A 485 -10.07 -8.76 3.35
CA SER A 485 -11.22 -8.55 4.22
C SER A 485 -11.24 -7.11 4.76
N ARG A 486 -10.10 -6.61 5.22
CA ARG A 486 -9.96 -5.21 5.69
C ARG A 486 -10.38 -4.22 4.62
N LEU A 487 -9.92 -4.40 3.39
CA LEU A 487 -10.28 -3.55 2.26
C LEU A 487 -11.79 -3.62 1.97
N ALA A 488 -12.41 -4.81 2.03
CA ALA A 488 -13.85 -4.97 1.86
C ALA A 488 -14.64 -4.19 2.92
N LEU A 489 -14.24 -4.31 4.19
CA LEU A 489 -14.89 -3.60 5.31
C LEU A 489 -14.60 -2.10 5.29
N ALA A 490 -13.38 -1.69 4.88
CA ALA A 490 -13.00 -0.30 4.73
C ALA A 490 -13.80 0.41 3.61
N ILE A 491 -14.04 -0.28 2.49
CA ILE A 491 -14.91 0.24 1.41
C ILE A 491 -16.36 0.34 1.89
N ALA A 492 -16.87 -0.62 2.66
CA ALA A 492 -18.20 -0.54 3.27
C ALA A 492 -18.31 0.65 4.23
N TRP A 493 -17.29 0.87 5.07
CA TRP A 493 -17.18 2.04 5.94
C TRP A 493 -17.20 3.35 5.13
N ALA A 494 -16.40 3.45 4.07
CA ALA A 494 -16.35 4.63 3.22
C ALA A 494 -17.67 4.90 2.49
N ALA A 495 -18.33 3.84 1.99
CA ALA A 495 -19.62 3.92 1.31
C ALA A 495 -20.76 4.41 2.22
N GLY A 496 -20.68 4.19 3.53
CA GLY A 496 -21.64 4.71 4.50
C GLY A 496 -21.51 6.22 4.75
N ARG A 497 -20.35 6.81 4.47
CA ARG A 497 -19.99 8.21 4.83
C ARG A 497 -20.09 9.19 3.67
N VAL A 498 -19.95 8.72 2.45
CA VAL A 498 -20.00 9.58 1.27
C VAL A 498 -21.41 9.65 0.73
N THR A 499 -21.97 10.86 0.67
CA THR A 499 -23.32 11.10 0.15
C THR A 499 -23.38 11.18 -1.37
N GLY A 500 -22.25 11.48 -2.03
CA GLY A 500 -22.10 11.57 -3.48
C GLY A 500 -21.44 10.34 -4.10
N ALA A 501 -21.06 10.45 -5.35
CA ALA A 501 -20.30 9.41 -6.04
C ALA A 501 -18.86 9.32 -5.50
N ILE A 502 -18.39 8.10 -5.23
CA ILE A 502 -16.98 7.86 -4.89
C ILE A 502 -16.20 7.75 -6.20
N PRO A 503 -15.14 8.56 -6.39
CA PRO A 503 -14.28 8.42 -7.56
C PRO A 503 -13.47 7.11 -7.49
N ILE A 504 -13.40 6.41 -8.63
CA ILE A 504 -12.48 5.28 -8.84
C ILE A 504 -11.58 5.60 -10.03
N TYR A 505 -10.31 5.84 -9.76
CA TYR A 505 -9.31 6.17 -10.77
C TYR A 505 -8.61 4.92 -11.28
N LEU A 506 -8.55 4.71 -12.60
CA LEU A 506 -7.58 3.79 -13.19
C LEU A 506 -6.25 4.53 -13.35
N ALA A 507 -5.22 4.08 -12.67
CA ALA A 507 -3.90 4.71 -12.66
C ALA A 507 -2.77 3.68 -12.85
N HIS A 508 -1.61 4.14 -13.31
CA HIS A 508 -0.40 3.32 -13.38
C HIS A 508 0.38 3.33 -12.05
N ASN A 509 1.46 2.55 -11.99
CA ASN A 509 2.32 2.44 -10.79
C ASN A 509 3.76 2.94 -11.04
N MET A 510 3.96 3.86 -11.98
CA MET A 510 5.30 4.33 -12.38
C MET A 510 5.70 5.69 -11.78
N GLY A 511 4.77 6.35 -11.05
CA GLY A 511 5.01 7.71 -10.52
C GLY A 511 4.97 8.79 -11.62
N GLY A 512 5.54 9.98 -11.33
CA GLY A 512 5.60 11.09 -12.25
C GLY A 512 4.37 11.98 -12.25
N GLY A 513 4.23 12.85 -13.27
CA GLY A 513 3.22 13.91 -13.29
C GLY A 513 1.76 13.47 -13.19
N ALA A 514 1.41 12.30 -13.73
CA ALA A 514 0.07 11.73 -13.59
C ALA A 514 -0.23 11.32 -12.14
N GLU A 515 0.77 10.81 -11.42
CA GLU A 515 0.64 10.46 -10.00
C GLU A 515 0.53 11.72 -9.15
N ASP A 516 1.37 12.72 -9.38
CA ASP A 516 1.32 14.01 -8.68
C ASP A 516 -0.07 14.66 -8.83
N TYR A 517 -0.62 14.64 -10.04
CA TYR A 517 -1.98 15.12 -10.31
C TYR A 517 -3.04 14.33 -9.55
N LEU A 518 -2.93 13.00 -9.55
CA LEU A 518 -3.88 12.13 -8.84
C LEU A 518 -3.87 12.40 -7.34
N VAL A 519 -2.69 12.49 -6.73
CA VAL A 519 -2.53 12.78 -5.29
C VAL A 519 -3.15 14.12 -4.93
N GLN A 520 -2.88 15.17 -5.74
CA GLN A 520 -3.47 16.50 -5.53
C GLN A 520 -4.99 16.46 -5.63
N ARG A 521 -5.51 15.78 -6.66
CA ARG A 521 -6.95 15.71 -6.88
C ARG A 521 -7.65 15.01 -5.71
N ILE A 522 -7.12 13.89 -5.22
CA ILE A 522 -7.65 13.19 -4.04
C ILE A 522 -7.56 14.08 -2.79
N ALA A 523 -6.47 14.84 -2.62
CA ALA A 523 -6.30 15.73 -1.48
C ALA A 523 -7.25 16.95 -1.52
N GLY A 524 -7.58 17.43 -2.73
CA GLY A 524 -8.49 18.57 -2.95
C GLY A 524 -9.97 18.21 -2.88
N ASP A 525 -10.32 16.95 -3.21
CA ASP A 525 -11.71 16.50 -3.21
C ASP A 525 -12.16 16.18 -1.77
N PHE A 526 -13.22 16.86 -1.31
CA PHE A 526 -13.86 16.51 -0.03
C PHE A 526 -14.94 15.43 -0.29
N PRO A 527 -15.02 14.37 0.52
CA PRO A 527 -14.40 14.11 1.85
C PRO A 527 -13.03 13.39 1.83
N LYS A 528 -12.18 13.60 0.86
CA LYS A 528 -10.86 12.97 0.71
C LYS A 528 -10.94 11.43 0.63
N THR A 529 -12.01 10.92 0.03
CA THR A 529 -12.27 9.49 -0.12
C THR A 529 -12.28 9.14 -1.59
N ALA A 530 -11.37 8.27 -2.00
CA ALA A 530 -11.25 7.82 -3.38
C ALA A 530 -10.82 6.37 -3.45
N LEU A 531 -11.24 5.68 -4.51
CA LEU A 531 -10.68 4.40 -4.90
C LEU A 531 -9.65 4.61 -6.01
N VAL A 532 -8.56 3.87 -5.98
CA VAL A 532 -7.56 3.86 -7.06
C VAL A 532 -7.35 2.41 -7.48
N LEU A 533 -7.59 2.13 -8.76
CA LEU A 533 -7.33 0.85 -9.38
C LEU A 533 -6.03 0.97 -10.18
N ARG A 534 -4.93 0.46 -9.62
CA ARG A 534 -3.62 0.54 -10.28
C ARG A 534 -3.36 -0.65 -11.16
N VAL A 535 -2.73 -0.37 -12.32
CA VAL A 535 -2.15 -1.34 -13.25
C VAL A 535 -0.62 -1.23 -13.27
N GLY A 536 0.06 -2.22 -13.89
CA GLY A 536 1.53 -2.24 -13.94
C GLY A 536 2.19 -2.68 -12.64
N THR A 537 1.42 -3.25 -11.71
CA THR A 537 1.92 -3.84 -10.47
C THR A 537 2.21 -5.34 -10.64
N LYS A 538 2.59 -6.03 -9.56
CA LYS A 538 2.78 -7.48 -9.55
C LYS A 538 1.51 -8.23 -9.95
N PHE A 539 0.37 -7.83 -9.39
CA PHE A 539 -0.95 -8.27 -9.84
C PHE A 539 -1.40 -7.34 -10.96
N ARG A 540 -2.29 -7.81 -11.82
CA ARG A 540 -2.85 -6.94 -12.84
C ARG A 540 -3.57 -5.74 -12.23
N TRP A 541 -4.28 -5.96 -11.11
CA TRP A 541 -5.08 -4.97 -10.41
C TRP A 541 -4.58 -4.82 -8.97
N GLN A 542 -4.33 -3.60 -8.55
CA GLN A 542 -4.18 -3.24 -7.15
C GLN A 542 -5.27 -2.23 -6.83
N LEU A 543 -6.19 -2.60 -5.95
CA LEU A 543 -7.23 -1.68 -5.47
C LEU A 543 -6.75 -1.01 -4.19
N GLU A 544 -6.86 0.30 -4.15
CA GLU A 544 -6.56 1.15 -3.00
C GLU A 544 -7.81 1.91 -2.60
N LEU A 545 -8.07 2.01 -1.31
CA LEU A 545 -8.99 2.98 -0.72
C LEU A 545 -8.15 4.07 -0.04
N HIS A 546 -8.24 5.29 -0.54
CA HIS A 546 -7.70 6.49 0.09
C HIS A 546 -8.76 7.10 0.99
N SER A 547 -8.41 7.44 2.22
CA SER A 547 -9.29 8.05 3.20
C SER A 547 -8.53 9.00 4.13
N THR A 548 -9.24 9.69 5.01
CA THR A 548 -8.63 10.53 6.05
C THR A 548 -7.82 9.74 7.08
N HIS A 549 -8.04 8.41 7.17
CA HIS A 549 -7.30 7.50 8.05
C HIS A 549 -6.11 6.83 7.37
N GLY A 550 -5.83 7.13 6.10
CA GLY A 550 -4.74 6.53 5.35
C GLY A 550 -5.21 5.69 4.17
N ILE A 551 -4.35 4.77 3.71
CA ILE A 551 -4.56 3.97 2.50
C ILE A 551 -4.64 2.50 2.87
N ALA A 552 -5.77 1.86 2.54
CA ALA A 552 -5.90 0.40 2.53
C ALA A 552 -5.77 -0.10 1.10
N LYS A 553 -4.90 -1.09 0.85
CA LYS A 553 -4.62 -1.56 -0.52
C LYS A 553 -4.39 -3.06 -0.61
N GLY A 554 -4.82 -3.67 -1.72
CA GLY A 554 -4.60 -5.10 -1.99
C GLY A 554 -4.57 -5.40 -3.49
N GLY A 555 -3.84 -6.45 -3.88
CA GLY A 555 -3.62 -6.84 -5.27
C GLY A 555 -4.37 -8.12 -5.67
N THR A 556 -4.87 -8.21 -6.90
CA THR A 556 -5.52 -9.39 -7.46
C THR A 556 -5.40 -9.42 -8.99
N ASP A 557 -5.47 -10.63 -9.56
CA ASP A 557 -5.66 -10.81 -11.00
C ASP A 557 -7.15 -11.05 -11.35
N ASP A 558 -8.01 -11.18 -10.33
CA ASP A 558 -9.45 -11.41 -10.51
C ASP A 558 -10.24 -10.09 -10.50
N PHE A 559 -10.64 -9.61 -11.68
CA PHE A 559 -11.46 -8.41 -11.82
C PHE A 559 -12.87 -8.56 -11.22
N HIS A 560 -13.38 -9.78 -11.12
CA HIS A 560 -14.68 -10.03 -10.47
C HIS A 560 -14.60 -9.68 -8.97
N LEU A 561 -13.50 -10.00 -8.31
CA LEU A 561 -13.27 -9.59 -6.92
C LEU A 561 -13.30 -8.06 -6.77
N ILE A 562 -12.68 -7.31 -7.70
CA ILE A 562 -12.77 -5.84 -7.68
C ILE A 562 -14.22 -5.37 -7.69
N LYS A 563 -15.04 -5.90 -8.60
CA LYS A 563 -16.47 -5.58 -8.68
C LYS A 563 -17.22 -5.91 -7.39
N ARG A 564 -16.87 -7.02 -6.74
CA ARG A 564 -17.49 -7.43 -5.48
C ARG A 564 -17.10 -6.52 -4.32
N LEU A 565 -15.82 -6.10 -4.26
CA LEU A 565 -15.33 -5.19 -3.23
C LEU A 565 -15.99 -3.82 -3.30
N ILE A 566 -16.20 -3.28 -4.51
CA ILE A 566 -16.83 -1.96 -4.68
C ILE A 566 -18.38 -2.00 -4.65
N ALA A 567 -18.99 -3.19 -4.57
CA ALA A 567 -20.44 -3.34 -4.57
C ALA A 567 -21.18 -2.53 -3.49
N PRO A 568 -20.66 -2.31 -2.27
CA PRO A 568 -21.29 -1.46 -1.26
C PRO A 568 -21.40 0.02 -1.63
N VAL A 569 -20.58 0.52 -2.56
CA VAL A 569 -20.59 1.93 -2.98
C VAL A 569 -21.86 2.22 -3.75
N LYS A 570 -22.62 3.26 -3.37
CA LYS A 570 -23.92 3.60 -3.98
C LYS A 570 -23.78 4.07 -5.42
N SER A 571 -22.91 5.04 -5.68
CA SER A 571 -22.59 5.55 -7.00
C SER A 571 -21.08 5.74 -7.18
N LEU A 572 -20.61 5.54 -8.41
CA LEU A 572 -19.19 5.66 -8.78
C LEU A 572 -19.01 6.77 -9.82
N ARG A 573 -17.91 7.52 -9.67
CA ARG A 573 -17.32 8.28 -10.76
C ARG A 573 -16.08 7.53 -11.26
N ILE A 574 -16.24 6.81 -12.36
CA ILE A 574 -15.19 5.97 -12.96
C ILE A 574 -14.30 6.86 -13.81
N ILE A 575 -13.02 6.97 -13.48
CA ILE A 575 -12.10 7.90 -14.12
C ILE A 575 -10.92 7.12 -14.68
N TYR A 576 -10.77 7.16 -16.02
CA TYR A 576 -9.51 6.77 -16.64
C TYR A 576 -8.49 7.89 -16.44
N SER A 577 -7.34 7.58 -15.88
CA SER A 577 -6.22 8.52 -15.71
C SER A 577 -5.00 8.08 -16.51
N CYS A 578 -4.49 6.87 -16.32
CA CYS A 578 -3.38 6.31 -17.07
C CYS A 578 -3.40 4.78 -16.99
N GLY A 579 -3.38 4.12 -18.14
CA GLY A 579 -3.39 2.66 -18.27
C GLY A 579 -2.05 2.05 -18.70
N VAL A 580 -1.00 2.86 -18.80
CA VAL A 580 0.34 2.41 -19.22
C VAL A 580 0.89 1.38 -18.25
N GLY A 581 1.46 0.31 -18.80
CA GLY A 581 2.01 -0.80 -18.01
C GLY A 581 1.02 -1.93 -17.72
N ASP A 582 -0.25 -1.82 -18.13
CA ASP A 582 -1.17 -2.96 -18.03
C ASP A 582 -0.73 -4.11 -18.94
N ARG A 583 -1.00 -5.35 -18.49
CA ARG A 583 -0.62 -6.57 -19.23
C ARG A 583 -1.50 -6.84 -20.45
N ASN A 584 -2.69 -6.24 -20.50
CA ASN A 584 -3.63 -6.36 -21.60
C ASN A 584 -4.43 -5.05 -21.77
N PRO A 585 -3.78 -3.97 -22.22
CA PRO A 585 -4.39 -2.64 -22.25
C PRO A 585 -5.55 -2.52 -23.26
N VAL A 586 -5.70 -3.48 -24.18
CA VAL A 586 -6.82 -3.49 -25.14
C VAL A 586 -8.16 -3.77 -24.48
N ASP A 587 -8.23 -4.49 -23.38
CA ASP A 587 -9.48 -4.76 -22.66
C ASP A 587 -9.77 -3.75 -21.52
N LEU A 588 -8.88 -2.80 -21.27
CA LEU A 588 -9.09 -1.75 -20.24
C LEU A 588 -10.39 -0.97 -20.45
N PRO A 589 -10.75 -0.54 -21.68
CA PRO A 589 -12.02 0.13 -21.92
C PRO A 589 -13.22 -0.71 -21.48
N ASP A 590 -13.25 -1.99 -21.87
CA ASP A 590 -14.33 -2.91 -21.50
C ASP A 590 -14.37 -3.16 -19.98
N ARG A 591 -13.20 -3.18 -19.29
CA ARG A 591 -13.13 -3.31 -17.82
C ARG A 591 -13.69 -2.08 -17.13
N LEU A 592 -13.34 -0.88 -17.58
CA LEU A 592 -13.88 0.35 -17.02
C LEU A 592 -15.39 0.46 -17.26
N LEU A 593 -15.87 0.15 -18.46
CA LEU A 593 -17.31 0.08 -18.75
C LEU A 593 -18.02 -0.93 -17.86
N ALA A 594 -17.38 -2.08 -17.56
CA ALA A 594 -17.95 -3.12 -16.69
C ALA A 594 -18.01 -2.75 -15.19
N LEU A 595 -17.36 -1.65 -14.76
CA LEU A 595 -17.54 -1.07 -13.44
C LEU A 595 -18.85 -0.28 -13.33
N ARG A 596 -19.37 0.24 -14.43
CA ARG A 596 -20.64 0.97 -14.47
C ARG A 596 -21.79 0.00 -14.21
N ARG A 597 -22.60 0.25 -13.17
CA ARG A 597 -23.67 -0.62 -12.69
C ARG A 597 -25.06 -0.07 -13.00
N GLY A 598 -25.15 1.25 -13.20
CA GLY A 598 -26.43 1.93 -13.44
C GLY A 598 -26.25 3.36 -13.96
N PRO A 599 -27.35 4.09 -14.11
CA PRO A 599 -27.33 5.46 -14.65
C PRO A 599 -26.64 6.47 -13.72
N ASP A 600 -26.59 6.17 -12.41
CA ASP A 600 -25.95 7.05 -11.43
C ASP A 600 -24.42 6.96 -11.45
N ASP A 601 -23.84 5.93 -12.09
CA ASP A 601 -22.41 5.79 -12.26
C ASP A 601 -21.96 6.57 -13.52
N GLN A 602 -21.01 7.48 -13.36
CA GLN A 602 -20.48 8.38 -14.39
C GLN A 602 -19.09 7.94 -14.83
N ILE A 603 -18.72 8.26 -16.07
CA ILE A 603 -17.40 7.98 -16.64
C ILE A 603 -16.74 9.31 -17.03
N GLY A 604 -15.50 9.54 -16.57
CA GLY A 604 -14.65 10.64 -16.95
C GLY A 604 -13.29 10.16 -17.48
N ILE A 605 -12.65 10.95 -18.33
CA ILE A 605 -11.36 10.64 -18.92
C ILE A 605 -10.38 11.77 -18.61
N LEU A 606 -9.17 11.41 -18.15
CA LEU A 606 -8.03 12.30 -17.98
C LEU A 606 -6.91 11.83 -18.91
N MET A 607 -6.53 12.65 -19.88
CA MET A 607 -5.57 12.29 -20.93
C MET A 607 -4.13 12.60 -20.51
N HIS A 608 -3.57 11.77 -19.61
CA HIS A 608 -2.17 11.91 -19.19
C HIS A 608 -1.16 11.35 -20.20
N ASP A 609 -1.62 10.54 -21.15
CA ASP A 609 -0.85 9.94 -22.23
C ASP A 609 -1.74 9.68 -23.45
N TYR A 610 -1.16 9.19 -24.55
CA TYR A 610 -1.91 8.87 -25.76
C TYR A 610 -2.23 7.38 -25.90
N LEU A 611 -2.22 6.60 -24.82
CA LEU A 611 -2.61 5.19 -24.86
C LEU A 611 -3.98 4.95 -25.51
N PRO A 612 -5.00 5.79 -25.27
CA PRO A 612 -6.27 5.65 -25.99
C PRO A 612 -6.14 5.77 -27.51
N ILE A 613 -5.17 6.52 -28.03
CA ILE A 613 -4.95 6.68 -29.47
C ILE A 613 -4.13 5.52 -30.04
N SER A 614 -3.08 5.08 -29.32
CA SER A 614 -2.15 4.07 -29.82
C SER A 614 -1.52 3.28 -28.69
N PRO A 615 -1.18 1.98 -28.90
CA PRO A 615 -0.32 1.22 -27.99
C PRO A 615 1.00 1.93 -27.67
N SER A 616 1.58 2.68 -28.62
CA SER A 616 2.65 3.63 -28.37
C SER A 616 2.08 4.89 -27.73
N TYR A 617 2.00 4.90 -26.39
CA TYR A 617 1.40 5.98 -25.61
C TYR A 617 2.08 7.34 -25.78
N THR A 618 3.28 7.36 -26.38
CA THR A 618 4.03 8.57 -26.75
C THR A 618 3.81 8.98 -28.22
N LEU A 619 3.09 8.18 -29.01
CA LEU A 619 2.93 8.30 -30.45
C LEU A 619 4.22 8.17 -31.26
N LEU A 620 5.32 7.73 -30.65
CA LEU A 620 6.55 7.44 -31.37
C LEU A 620 6.41 6.13 -32.17
N ASN A 621 6.93 6.13 -33.39
CA ASN A 621 7.00 4.93 -34.22
C ASN A 621 8.16 3.99 -33.80
N SER A 622 8.35 2.87 -34.48
CA SER A 622 9.40 1.88 -34.19
C SER A 622 10.83 2.40 -34.39
N ALA A 623 10.99 3.49 -35.14
CA ALA A 623 12.26 4.20 -35.30
C ALA A 623 12.45 5.30 -34.24
N GLY A 624 11.54 5.40 -33.25
CA GLY A 624 11.59 6.40 -32.19
C GLY A 624 11.25 7.83 -32.66
N ARG A 625 10.51 7.99 -33.75
CA ARG A 625 10.17 9.29 -34.34
C ARG A 625 8.68 9.60 -34.15
N TYR A 626 8.37 10.87 -33.88
CA TYR A 626 7.01 11.39 -33.91
C TYR A 626 6.68 11.94 -35.29
N LEU A 627 5.69 11.35 -35.96
CA LEU A 627 5.24 11.74 -37.31
C LEU A 627 3.77 12.20 -37.33
N GLY A 628 3.26 12.67 -36.18
CA GLY A 628 1.84 13.00 -36.01
C GLY A 628 1.02 11.79 -35.63
N LEU A 629 -0.29 11.86 -35.89
CA LEU A 629 -1.20 10.72 -35.66
C LEU A 629 -0.89 9.56 -36.61
N PRO A 630 -0.72 8.34 -36.11
CA PRO A 630 -0.48 7.18 -36.96
C PRO A 630 -1.71 6.85 -37.80
N ASP A 631 -1.50 6.45 -39.04
CA ASP A 631 -2.55 5.92 -39.92
C ASP A 631 -3.15 4.67 -39.34
N LEU A 632 -4.49 4.51 -39.41
CA LEU A 632 -5.23 3.37 -38.86
C LEU A 632 -4.78 2.01 -39.42
N HIS A 633 -4.26 2.02 -40.66
CA HIS A 633 -3.78 0.80 -41.35
C HIS A 633 -2.25 0.65 -41.27
N THR A 634 -1.58 1.48 -40.47
CA THR A 634 -0.12 1.44 -40.33
C THR A 634 0.40 0.02 -40.06
N ALA A 635 1.51 -0.32 -40.71
CA ALA A 635 2.24 -1.56 -40.47
C ALA A 635 3.29 -1.42 -39.34
N ASP A 636 3.52 -0.22 -38.84
CA ASP A 636 4.54 0.04 -37.80
C ASP A 636 4.22 -0.76 -36.51
N PRO A 637 5.17 -1.59 -36.03
CA PRO A 637 4.96 -2.44 -34.87
C PRO A 637 4.70 -1.69 -33.56
N SER A 638 5.15 -0.43 -33.41
CA SER A 638 4.90 0.37 -32.21
C SER A 638 3.44 0.78 -32.06
N HIS A 639 2.73 0.91 -33.19
CA HIS A 639 1.31 1.24 -33.19
C HIS A 639 0.40 0.02 -33.29
N ARG A 640 0.96 -1.18 -33.19
CA ARG A 640 0.26 -2.47 -33.18
C ARG A 640 0.59 -3.24 -31.90
N THR A 641 -0.31 -4.11 -31.47
CA THR A 641 -0.05 -4.94 -30.29
C THR A 641 -0.53 -6.36 -30.54
N ARG A 642 -0.39 -7.21 -29.55
CA ARG A 642 -0.93 -8.57 -29.57
C ARG A 642 -1.83 -8.80 -28.37
N ARG A 643 -2.90 -9.50 -28.57
CA ARG A 643 -3.71 -10.03 -27.44
C ARG A 643 -2.90 -11.05 -26.66
N PRO A 644 -3.23 -11.31 -25.38
CA PRO A 644 -2.59 -12.39 -24.60
C PRO A 644 -2.66 -13.77 -25.27
N THR A 645 -3.63 -13.97 -26.16
CA THR A 645 -3.78 -15.18 -27.00
C THR A 645 -2.76 -15.27 -28.14
N GLY A 646 -1.95 -14.22 -28.35
CA GLY A 646 -0.99 -14.14 -29.46
C GLY A 646 -1.54 -13.51 -30.74
N ALA A 647 -2.86 -13.31 -30.88
CA ALA A 647 -3.47 -12.69 -32.06
C ALA A 647 -3.01 -11.23 -32.21
N ALA A 648 -2.64 -10.85 -33.43
CA ALA A 648 -2.27 -9.48 -33.77
C ALA A 648 -3.49 -8.56 -33.65
N LEU A 649 -3.30 -7.36 -33.14
CA LEU A 649 -4.32 -6.32 -33.00
C LEU A 649 -3.85 -5.08 -33.80
N PRO A 650 -4.52 -4.76 -34.93
CA PRO A 650 -4.23 -3.53 -35.69
C PRO A 650 -4.73 -2.29 -34.94
N LEU A 651 -4.19 -1.12 -35.30
CA LEU A 651 -4.53 0.16 -34.67
C LEU A 651 -6.03 0.50 -34.80
N ALA A 652 -6.66 0.16 -35.90
CA ALA A 652 -8.10 0.39 -36.09
C ALA A 652 -8.96 -0.35 -35.04
N GLU A 653 -8.62 -1.60 -34.72
CA GLU A 653 -9.32 -2.34 -33.66
C GLU A 653 -9.01 -1.78 -32.26
N TRP A 654 -7.78 -1.32 -32.05
CA TRP A 654 -7.39 -0.63 -30.81
C TRP A 654 -8.24 0.61 -30.59
N GLN A 655 -8.28 1.52 -31.59
CA GLN A 655 -9.08 2.74 -31.49
C GLN A 655 -10.57 2.45 -31.39
N ALA A 656 -11.10 1.41 -32.05
CA ALA A 656 -12.48 1.00 -31.90
C ALA A 656 -12.80 0.57 -30.44
N ALA A 657 -11.90 -0.16 -29.77
CA ALA A 657 -12.07 -0.56 -28.38
C ALA A 657 -12.09 0.66 -27.44
N TRP A 658 -11.12 1.57 -27.57
CA TRP A 658 -11.03 2.79 -26.76
C TRP A 658 -12.16 3.78 -27.08
N GLY A 659 -12.59 3.86 -28.35
CA GLY A 659 -13.70 4.70 -28.79
C GLY A 659 -15.01 4.39 -28.06
N LYS A 660 -15.25 3.13 -27.65
CA LYS A 660 -16.41 2.76 -26.84
C LYS A 660 -16.41 3.48 -25.47
N LEU A 661 -15.26 3.50 -24.79
CA LEU A 661 -15.10 4.17 -23.51
C LEU A 661 -15.25 5.67 -23.63
N LEU A 662 -14.59 6.28 -24.65
CA LEU A 662 -14.66 7.71 -24.92
C LEU A 662 -16.10 8.15 -25.28
N SER A 663 -16.84 7.30 -26.01
CA SER A 663 -18.24 7.56 -26.33
C SER A 663 -19.14 7.51 -25.10
N ALA A 664 -18.85 6.64 -24.15
CA ALA A 664 -19.58 6.49 -22.90
C ALA A 664 -19.22 7.54 -21.83
N ALA A 665 -18.11 8.25 -22.01
CA ALA A 665 -17.67 9.29 -21.06
C ALA A 665 -18.57 10.53 -21.12
N GLU A 666 -18.85 11.12 -19.98
CA GLU A 666 -19.54 12.40 -19.83
C GLU A 666 -18.61 13.59 -20.16
N ASP A 667 -17.34 13.50 -19.74
CA ASP A 667 -16.30 14.50 -19.95
C ASP A 667 -14.95 13.86 -20.29
N ILE A 668 -14.16 14.57 -21.10
CA ILE A 668 -12.81 14.19 -21.49
C ILE A 668 -11.91 15.41 -21.24
N THR A 669 -11.10 15.34 -20.19
CA THR A 669 -10.14 16.37 -19.84
C THR A 669 -8.81 16.12 -20.56
N VAL A 670 -8.34 17.11 -21.27
CA VAL A 670 -7.00 17.22 -21.85
C VAL A 670 -6.26 18.38 -21.22
N PHE A 671 -4.93 18.36 -21.19
CA PHE A 671 -4.17 19.33 -20.42
C PHE A 671 -3.46 20.39 -21.27
N SER A 672 -3.56 20.27 -22.60
CA SER A 672 -2.98 21.23 -23.55
C SER A 672 -3.82 21.34 -24.81
N GLN A 673 -3.64 22.45 -25.55
CA GLN A 673 -4.28 22.67 -26.85
C GLN A 673 -3.84 21.61 -27.87
N ASN A 674 -2.56 21.24 -27.86
CA ASN A 674 -2.02 20.21 -28.76
C ASN A 674 -2.72 18.86 -28.51
N SER A 675 -2.90 18.45 -27.25
CA SER A 675 -3.61 17.22 -26.92
C SER A 675 -5.07 17.25 -27.35
N ALA A 676 -5.74 18.41 -27.26
CA ALA A 676 -7.11 18.56 -27.75
C ALA A 676 -7.21 18.34 -29.24
N VAL A 677 -6.27 18.92 -30.04
CA VAL A 677 -6.21 18.72 -31.48
C VAL A 677 -5.99 17.27 -31.86
N LEU A 678 -5.02 16.59 -31.22
CA LEU A 678 -4.74 15.16 -31.45
C LEU A 678 -5.93 14.27 -31.11
N MET A 679 -6.59 14.50 -29.96
CA MET A 679 -7.77 13.75 -29.55
C MET A 679 -8.96 13.98 -30.48
N ALA A 680 -9.23 15.24 -30.88
CA ALA A 680 -10.32 15.57 -31.80
C ALA A 680 -10.12 14.98 -33.21
N ALA A 681 -8.87 14.85 -33.66
CA ALA A 681 -8.54 14.21 -34.93
C ALA A 681 -8.63 12.69 -34.87
N ALA A 682 -8.18 12.05 -33.77
CA ALA A 682 -8.28 10.60 -33.59
C ALA A 682 -9.73 10.14 -33.32
N TYR A 683 -10.52 10.96 -32.61
CA TYR A 683 -11.90 10.66 -32.20
C TYR A 683 -12.83 11.85 -32.46
N PRO A 684 -13.21 12.13 -33.71
CA PRO A 684 -14.01 13.30 -34.05
C PRO A 684 -15.36 13.39 -33.31
N ALA A 685 -15.99 12.24 -33.03
CA ALA A 685 -17.26 12.14 -32.29
C ALA A 685 -17.14 12.62 -30.83
N SER A 686 -15.94 12.61 -30.25
CA SER A 686 -15.69 13.03 -28.88
C SER A 686 -15.37 14.52 -28.72
N ARG A 687 -15.28 15.28 -29.82
CA ARG A 687 -14.85 16.68 -29.85
C ARG A 687 -15.63 17.59 -28.89
N GLN A 688 -16.94 17.39 -28.80
CA GLN A 688 -17.81 18.21 -27.95
C GLN A 688 -17.64 17.96 -26.44
N LYS A 689 -17.01 16.81 -26.06
CA LYS A 689 -16.75 16.43 -24.68
C LYS A 689 -15.38 16.85 -24.19
N LEU A 690 -14.53 17.36 -25.09
CA LEU A 690 -13.16 17.76 -24.76
C LEU A 690 -13.17 19.07 -23.95
N GLN A 691 -12.48 19.04 -22.82
CA GLN A 691 -12.25 20.19 -21.96
C GLN A 691 -10.74 20.36 -21.75
N ILE A 692 -10.22 21.56 -22.02
CA ILE A 692 -8.80 21.87 -21.77
C ILE A 692 -8.68 22.43 -20.37
N ILE A 693 -8.13 21.61 -19.44
CA ILE A 693 -7.93 22.02 -18.05
C ILE A 693 -6.48 21.68 -17.66
N PRO A 694 -5.54 22.64 -17.77
CA PRO A 694 -4.15 22.41 -17.42
C PRO A 694 -3.98 22.00 -15.97
N HIS A 695 -2.90 21.27 -15.67
CA HIS A 695 -2.54 20.95 -14.28
C HIS A 695 -2.23 22.23 -13.50
N GLN A 696 -2.47 22.21 -12.20
CA GLN A 696 -2.00 23.25 -11.30
C GLN A 696 -0.48 23.10 -11.08
N ILE A 697 0.23 24.21 -11.14
CA ILE A 697 1.67 24.24 -10.84
C ILE A 697 1.84 24.17 -9.31
N LEU A 698 2.63 23.19 -8.84
CA LEU A 698 2.68 22.79 -7.42
C LEU A 698 3.62 23.61 -6.52
N ALA A 699 4.45 24.50 -7.07
CA ALA A 699 5.43 25.21 -6.28
C ALA A 699 5.61 26.65 -6.79
N ASP A 700 5.66 27.61 -5.87
CA ASP A 700 6.18 28.94 -6.11
C ASP A 700 7.71 28.85 -6.24
N ILE A 701 8.19 28.72 -7.47
CA ILE A 701 9.60 28.89 -7.75
C ILE A 701 9.84 30.39 -7.96
N PRO A 702 10.70 31.03 -7.14
CA PRO A 702 10.94 32.46 -7.28
C PRO A 702 11.58 32.78 -8.64
N ARG A 703 11.21 33.90 -9.25
CA ARG A 703 11.93 34.45 -10.38
C ARG A 703 13.37 34.73 -10.00
N LEU A 704 14.28 34.17 -10.76
CA LEU A 704 15.70 34.34 -10.56
C LEU A 704 16.17 35.56 -11.39
N HIS A 705 17.04 36.35 -10.83
CA HIS A 705 17.75 37.37 -11.62
C HIS A 705 18.82 36.62 -12.42
N SER A 706 18.87 36.85 -13.72
CA SER A 706 19.91 36.33 -14.57
C SER A 706 21.25 36.62 -13.93
N ALA A 707 21.97 35.59 -13.52
CA ALA A 707 23.37 35.74 -13.17
C ALA A 707 24.08 36.33 -14.38
N ALA A 708 24.98 37.31 -14.18
CA ALA A 708 25.79 37.82 -15.26
C ALA A 708 26.36 36.63 -16.03
N ARG A 709 26.00 36.51 -17.33
CA ARG A 709 26.50 35.42 -18.17
C ARG A 709 27.99 35.33 -18.03
N GLY A 710 28.48 34.19 -17.55
CA GLY A 710 29.88 33.86 -17.56
C GLY A 710 30.42 33.82 -19.01
N LYS A 711 31.70 33.61 -19.17
CA LYS A 711 32.30 33.50 -20.54
C LYS A 711 31.66 32.35 -21.35
N VAL A 712 31.13 31.34 -20.70
CA VAL A 712 30.49 30.16 -21.31
C VAL A 712 29.08 29.99 -20.70
N PRO A 713 28.02 29.91 -21.53
CA PRO A 713 26.65 29.64 -21.05
C PRO A 713 26.53 28.21 -20.47
N VAL A 714 25.60 28.02 -19.51
CA VAL A 714 25.31 26.73 -18.91
C VAL A 714 23.88 26.37 -19.21
N ILE A 715 23.67 25.29 -19.92
CA ILE A 715 22.36 24.78 -20.32
C ILE A 715 21.86 23.81 -19.25
N GLY A 716 20.76 24.16 -18.60
CA GLY A 716 20.08 23.30 -17.61
C GLY A 716 19.01 22.42 -18.23
N VAL A 717 18.85 21.20 -17.75
CA VAL A 717 17.78 20.26 -18.10
C VAL A 717 17.17 19.71 -16.83
N LEU A 718 15.84 19.73 -16.71
CA LEU A 718 15.10 19.25 -15.52
C LEU A 718 14.46 17.86 -15.76
N GLY A 719 14.55 16.98 -14.76
CA GLY A 719 13.77 15.75 -14.68
C GLY A 719 14.54 14.47 -14.98
N ASN A 720 13.81 13.35 -15.01
CA ASN A 720 14.37 12.03 -15.35
C ASN A 720 14.30 11.84 -16.86
N ILE A 721 15.46 11.83 -17.50
CA ILE A 721 15.59 11.87 -18.97
C ILE A 721 15.78 10.47 -19.53
N GLY A 722 14.67 9.88 -20.02
CA GLY A 722 14.67 8.65 -20.83
C GLY A 722 14.64 8.99 -22.32
N TYR A 723 14.54 7.97 -23.19
CA TYR A 723 14.56 8.13 -24.65
C TYR A 723 13.55 9.19 -25.16
N HIS A 724 12.27 9.02 -24.84
CA HIS A 724 11.20 9.92 -25.28
C HIS A 724 11.32 11.34 -24.70
N LYS A 725 12.00 11.48 -23.58
CA LYS A 725 12.37 12.77 -22.96
C LYS A 725 13.64 13.37 -23.55
N GLY A 726 14.20 12.79 -24.62
CA GLY A 726 15.33 13.33 -25.38
C GLY A 726 16.72 12.88 -24.90
N ALA A 727 16.85 11.69 -24.30
CA ALA A 727 18.15 11.19 -23.87
C ALA A 727 19.18 11.14 -25.02
N ALA A 728 18.77 10.66 -26.20
CA ALA A 728 19.63 10.66 -27.38
C ALA A 728 20.01 12.07 -27.88
N VAL A 729 19.07 13.03 -27.77
CA VAL A 729 19.32 14.45 -28.07
C VAL A 729 20.41 15.01 -27.16
N LEU A 730 20.29 14.77 -25.84
CA LEU A 730 21.30 15.25 -24.88
C LEU A 730 22.64 14.57 -25.06
N GLN A 731 22.69 13.30 -25.43
CA GLN A 731 23.94 12.61 -25.74
C GLN A 731 24.64 13.28 -26.93
N GLU A 732 23.95 13.47 -28.05
CA GLU A 732 24.53 14.12 -29.24
C GLU A 732 24.93 15.58 -28.96
N LEU A 733 24.05 16.33 -28.27
CA LEU A 733 24.32 17.71 -27.88
C LEU A 733 25.57 17.80 -27.01
N SER A 734 25.68 16.95 -25.97
CA SER A 734 26.83 16.98 -25.08
C SER A 734 28.18 16.69 -25.77
N LEU A 735 28.17 15.79 -26.77
CA LEU A 735 29.36 15.52 -27.59
C LEU A 735 29.74 16.71 -28.46
N LYS A 736 28.78 17.38 -29.10
CA LYS A 736 29.03 18.61 -29.89
C LYS A 736 29.52 19.76 -29.00
N LEU A 737 28.95 19.92 -27.79
CA LEU A 737 29.38 20.91 -26.82
C LEU A 737 30.83 20.65 -26.35
N ALA A 738 31.18 19.39 -26.09
CA ALA A 738 32.54 18.99 -25.70
C ALA A 738 33.56 19.29 -26.81
N ALA A 739 33.17 19.11 -28.08
CA ALA A 739 34.04 19.38 -29.22
C ALA A 739 34.25 20.88 -29.48
N THR A 740 33.27 21.72 -29.17
CA THR A 740 33.29 23.15 -29.47
C THR A 740 33.66 24.04 -28.28
N GLY A 741 33.47 23.56 -27.05
CA GLY A 741 33.60 24.37 -25.82
C GLY A 741 32.58 25.52 -25.72
N ALA A 742 31.51 25.46 -26.51
CA ALA A 742 30.57 26.59 -26.68
C ALA A 742 29.62 26.78 -25.49
N ALA A 743 29.29 25.70 -24.73
CA ALA A 743 28.46 25.74 -23.53
C ALA A 743 28.71 24.48 -22.66
N ASP A 744 28.35 24.56 -21.38
CA ASP A 744 28.26 23.42 -20.50
C ASP A 744 26.82 22.93 -20.39
N LEU A 745 26.62 21.64 -20.11
CA LEU A 745 25.32 21.00 -19.92
C LEU A 745 25.16 20.47 -18.49
N VAL A 746 24.05 20.78 -17.83
CA VAL A 746 23.74 20.31 -16.48
C VAL A 746 22.37 19.66 -16.45
N VAL A 747 22.31 18.37 -16.10
CA VAL A 747 21.04 17.63 -15.92
C VAL A 747 20.72 17.61 -14.43
N LEU A 748 19.68 18.33 -14.02
CA LEU A 748 19.07 18.23 -12.69
C LEU A 748 18.03 17.12 -12.74
N GLY A 749 18.41 15.94 -12.31
CA GLY A 749 17.64 14.72 -12.43
C GLY A 749 18.51 13.52 -12.78
N ARG A 750 17.88 12.47 -13.31
CA ARG A 750 18.58 11.25 -13.72
C ARG A 750 18.63 11.14 -15.24
N MET A 751 19.72 10.60 -15.74
CA MET A 751 19.90 10.28 -17.14
C MET A 751 19.79 8.79 -17.36
N ASP A 752 19.16 8.36 -18.47
CA ASP A 752 19.14 6.96 -18.88
C ASP A 752 20.58 6.47 -19.15
N PRO A 753 21.07 5.44 -18.45
CA PRO A 753 22.42 4.93 -18.60
C PRO A 753 22.77 4.44 -20.02
N MET A 754 21.76 4.14 -20.85
CA MET A 754 21.98 3.73 -22.25
C MET A 754 22.47 4.90 -23.15
N TYR A 755 22.37 6.14 -22.65
CA TYR A 755 22.75 7.36 -23.39
C TYR A 755 23.80 8.15 -22.58
N PRO A 756 25.05 7.67 -22.52
CA PRO A 756 26.12 8.35 -21.78
C PRO A 756 26.40 9.72 -22.37
N LEU A 757 26.52 10.71 -21.49
CA LEU A 757 26.82 12.09 -21.88
C LEU A 757 28.33 12.30 -22.08
N GLY A 758 28.68 13.26 -22.95
CA GLY A 758 30.05 13.71 -23.15
C GLY A 758 30.62 14.51 -21.96
N PRO A 759 31.94 14.80 -21.95
CA PRO A 759 32.63 15.42 -20.82
C PRO A 759 32.21 16.86 -20.48
N ALA A 760 31.51 17.56 -21.40
CA ALA A 760 30.93 18.88 -21.15
C ALA A 760 29.62 18.83 -20.36
N ALA A 761 29.21 17.66 -19.85
CA ALA A 761 27.93 17.48 -19.17
C ALA A 761 28.11 16.99 -17.73
N THR A 762 27.30 17.54 -16.82
CA THR A 762 27.22 17.14 -15.42
C THR A 762 25.82 16.61 -15.10
N VAL A 763 25.70 15.47 -14.44
CA VAL A 763 24.42 14.94 -13.93
C VAL A 763 24.40 15.14 -12.42
N HIS A 764 23.46 15.96 -11.93
CA HIS A 764 23.30 16.25 -10.50
C HIS A 764 22.72 15.05 -9.71
N GLY A 765 21.77 14.33 -10.32
CA GLY A 765 20.93 13.34 -9.64
C GLY A 765 19.57 13.90 -9.22
N GLY A 766 18.87 13.20 -8.31
CA GLY A 766 17.57 13.64 -7.83
C GLY A 766 17.61 14.99 -7.12
N TYR A 767 16.53 15.77 -7.26
CA TYR A 767 16.36 17.08 -6.65
C TYR A 767 14.91 17.28 -6.20
N GLN A 768 14.70 18.22 -5.29
CA GLN A 768 13.37 18.73 -4.95
C GLN A 768 13.11 20.04 -5.70
N ARG A 769 11.85 20.37 -5.98
CA ARG A 769 11.49 21.63 -6.68
C ARG A 769 12.00 22.86 -5.96
N THR A 770 11.99 22.83 -4.63
CA THR A 770 12.53 23.90 -3.78
C THR A 770 14.03 24.12 -3.93
N ASP A 771 14.77 23.12 -4.43
CA ASP A 771 16.22 23.20 -4.62
C ASP A 771 16.60 23.92 -5.91
N ILE A 772 15.67 24.08 -6.87
CA ILE A 772 15.95 24.63 -8.20
C ILE A 772 16.68 25.99 -8.12
N PRO A 773 16.28 26.98 -7.31
CA PRO A 773 17.01 28.25 -7.20
C PRO A 773 18.45 28.10 -6.76
N ALA A 774 18.69 27.27 -5.75
CA ALA A 774 20.03 27.02 -5.23
C ALA A 774 20.92 26.27 -6.24
N LEU A 775 20.31 25.32 -6.99
CA LEU A 775 21.00 24.55 -8.03
C LEU A 775 21.33 25.41 -9.25
N VAL A 776 20.43 26.32 -9.66
CA VAL A 776 20.71 27.31 -10.69
C VAL A 776 21.91 28.17 -10.33
N ALA A 777 21.95 28.69 -9.10
CA ALA A 777 23.10 29.47 -8.60
C ALA A 777 24.39 28.64 -8.53
N ARG A 778 24.31 27.41 -8.02
CA ARG A 778 25.43 26.48 -7.87
C ARG A 778 26.11 26.16 -9.18
N TYR A 779 25.34 25.87 -10.22
CA TYR A 779 25.85 25.47 -11.53
C TYR A 779 25.97 26.63 -12.50
N GLY A 780 25.46 27.81 -12.18
CA GLY A 780 25.47 28.98 -13.04
C GLY A 780 24.57 28.82 -14.28
N ILE A 781 23.42 28.11 -14.14
CA ILE A 781 22.52 27.83 -15.24
C ILE A 781 21.98 29.15 -15.83
N THR A 782 22.14 29.32 -17.15
CA THR A 782 21.74 30.51 -17.88
C THR A 782 20.51 30.32 -18.73
N ASP A 783 20.30 29.12 -19.25
CA ASP A 783 19.22 28.75 -20.16
C ASP A 783 18.69 27.35 -19.83
N TRP A 784 17.40 27.12 -20.02
CA TRP A 784 16.79 25.82 -19.90
C TRP A 784 16.52 25.16 -21.23
N LEU A 785 16.73 23.84 -21.30
CA LEU A 785 16.36 23.02 -22.45
C LEU A 785 15.34 21.95 -22.01
N ILE A 786 14.24 21.85 -22.75
CA ILE A 786 13.27 20.76 -22.68
C ILE A 786 13.46 19.89 -23.94
N PRO A 787 14.21 18.80 -23.85
CA PRO A 787 14.65 18.05 -25.03
C PRO A 787 13.67 16.96 -25.48
N SER A 788 12.46 16.93 -24.95
CA SER A 788 11.42 15.93 -25.29
C SER A 788 11.17 15.83 -26.79
N ILE A 789 11.13 14.61 -27.33
CA ILE A 789 10.90 14.27 -28.74
C ILE A 789 9.49 13.72 -29.00
N TRP A 790 8.61 13.81 -28.05
CA TRP A 790 7.20 13.42 -28.15
C TRP A 790 6.29 14.57 -27.69
N PRO A 791 5.04 14.63 -28.13
CA PRO A 791 4.11 15.69 -27.70
C PRO A 791 3.62 15.42 -26.30
N GLU A 792 4.30 15.97 -25.28
CA GLU A 792 3.84 15.80 -23.89
C GLU A 792 2.41 16.33 -23.73
N THR A 793 1.60 15.65 -22.93
CA THR A 793 0.23 16.07 -22.62
C THR A 793 0.22 17.23 -21.64
N PHE A 794 1.18 17.24 -20.71
CA PHE A 794 1.54 18.32 -19.79
C PHE A 794 2.99 18.12 -19.32
N SER A 795 3.71 19.21 -19.09
CA SER A 795 5.13 19.12 -18.67
C SER A 795 5.38 20.00 -17.45
N TYR A 796 5.45 19.37 -16.24
CA TYR A 796 5.78 20.07 -15.01
C TYR A 796 7.15 20.74 -15.11
N THR A 797 8.16 20.03 -15.64
CA THR A 797 9.53 20.55 -15.79
C THR A 797 9.60 21.77 -16.70
N THR A 798 8.74 21.86 -17.71
CA THR A 798 8.61 23.07 -18.53
C THR A 798 8.11 24.26 -17.72
N HIS A 799 7.06 24.06 -16.92
CA HIS A 799 6.53 25.11 -16.07
C HIS A 799 7.49 25.50 -14.93
N GLU A 800 8.22 24.54 -14.38
CA GLU A 800 9.29 24.79 -13.40
C GLU A 800 10.42 25.64 -14.01
N ALA A 801 10.83 25.31 -15.22
CA ALA A 801 11.83 26.11 -15.96
C ALA A 801 11.32 27.54 -16.25
N ILE A 802 10.10 27.69 -16.75
CA ILE A 802 9.44 28.99 -17.03
C ILE A 802 9.35 29.83 -15.74
N ALA A 803 8.98 29.24 -14.63
CA ALA A 803 8.83 29.93 -13.34
C ALA A 803 10.13 30.61 -12.90
N THR A 804 11.30 30.03 -13.21
CA THR A 804 12.61 30.65 -12.90
C THR A 804 12.84 31.99 -13.57
N GLY A 805 12.14 32.29 -14.68
CA GLY A 805 12.33 33.50 -15.48
C GLY A 805 13.53 33.47 -16.44
N LEU A 806 14.31 32.38 -16.42
CA LEU A 806 15.41 32.17 -17.38
C LEU A 806 14.85 31.79 -18.78
N PRO A 807 15.60 31.97 -19.85
CA PRO A 807 15.22 31.52 -21.18
C PRO A 807 14.96 30.03 -21.22
N VAL A 808 13.90 29.61 -21.93
CA VAL A 808 13.51 28.19 -22.07
C VAL A 808 13.41 27.84 -23.54
N CYS A 809 14.06 26.75 -23.93
CA CYS A 809 14.08 26.23 -25.29
C CYS A 809 13.46 24.84 -25.38
N SER A 810 12.63 24.54 -26.38
CA SER A 810 12.13 23.21 -26.71
C SER A 810 11.93 23.03 -28.21
N PHE A 811 11.70 21.79 -28.63
CA PHE A 811 11.16 21.50 -29.96
C PHE A 811 9.67 21.87 -30.04
N ASP A 812 9.19 22.13 -31.28
CA ASP A 812 7.80 22.44 -31.56
C ASP A 812 6.91 21.22 -31.46
N LEU A 813 6.67 20.78 -30.22
CA LEU A 813 5.91 19.58 -29.88
C LEU A 813 5.10 19.78 -28.59
N GLY A 814 3.85 19.34 -28.60
CA GLY A 814 3.04 19.11 -27.42
C GLY A 814 2.86 20.31 -26.48
N ALA A 815 2.49 20.00 -25.25
CA ALA A 815 2.23 20.98 -24.18
C ALA A 815 3.46 21.82 -23.84
N GLN A 816 4.66 21.28 -23.98
CA GLN A 816 5.91 22.01 -23.72
C GLN A 816 6.07 23.19 -24.67
N ALA A 817 5.83 23.00 -25.96
CA ALA A 817 5.89 24.06 -26.92
C ALA A 817 4.76 25.10 -26.74
N ASP A 818 3.53 24.62 -26.47
CA ASP A 818 2.38 25.48 -26.18
C ASP A 818 2.69 26.43 -25.01
N ALA A 819 3.24 25.91 -23.90
CA ALA A 819 3.60 26.70 -22.74
C ALA A 819 4.74 27.70 -23.00
N ILE A 820 5.78 27.28 -23.72
CA ILE A 820 6.96 28.12 -24.00
C ILE A 820 6.61 29.28 -24.92
N ARG A 821 5.74 29.10 -25.94
CA ARG A 821 5.29 30.16 -26.81
C ARG A 821 4.62 31.34 -26.12
N THR A 822 4.04 31.09 -24.93
CA THR A 822 3.37 32.14 -24.16
C THR A 822 4.33 32.94 -23.28
N THR A 823 5.62 32.63 -23.28
CA THR A 823 6.62 33.28 -22.44
C THR A 823 7.50 34.23 -23.23
N ALA A 824 7.85 35.40 -22.66
CA ALA A 824 8.69 36.40 -23.33
C ALA A 824 10.08 35.84 -23.68
N ASN A 825 10.64 34.91 -22.87
CA ASN A 825 11.97 34.34 -23.09
C ASN A 825 11.91 32.93 -23.69
N GLY A 826 10.76 32.53 -24.24
CA GLY A 826 10.54 31.22 -24.82
C GLY A 826 11.08 31.09 -26.26
N ARG A 827 11.74 29.95 -26.54
CA ARG A 827 12.23 29.62 -27.88
C ARG A 827 11.74 28.24 -28.27
N VAL A 828 11.02 28.21 -29.41
CA VAL A 828 10.49 26.96 -29.96
C VAL A 828 11.17 26.66 -31.27
N ILE A 829 11.78 25.48 -31.39
CA ILE A 829 12.55 25.07 -32.57
C ILE A 829 11.69 24.15 -33.42
N PRO A 830 11.62 24.38 -34.75
CA PRO A 830 10.89 23.50 -35.64
C PRO A 830 11.29 22.04 -35.46
N PHE A 831 10.31 21.16 -35.46
CA PHE A 831 10.50 19.71 -35.38
C PHE A 831 9.88 19.05 -36.59
N ALA A 832 10.70 18.89 -37.64
CA ALA A 832 10.27 18.32 -38.91
C ALA A 832 10.68 16.87 -39.06
N ASP A 833 9.83 16.04 -39.69
CA ASP A 833 10.09 14.64 -40.04
C ASP A 833 10.47 13.74 -38.86
N GLY A 834 10.09 14.16 -37.64
CA GLY A 834 10.33 13.42 -36.40
C GLY A 834 11.82 13.32 -36.01
N ILE A 835 12.67 14.20 -36.55
CA ILE A 835 14.11 14.22 -36.28
C ILE A 835 14.48 15.53 -35.58
N PRO A 836 15.12 15.48 -34.39
CA PRO A 836 15.65 16.67 -33.74
C PRO A 836 16.76 17.33 -34.55
N ASP A 837 16.60 18.60 -34.87
CA ASP A 837 17.68 19.39 -35.51
C ASP A 837 18.61 19.94 -34.41
N ILE A 838 19.71 19.21 -34.14
CA ILE A 838 20.69 19.60 -33.14
C ILE A 838 21.46 20.88 -33.53
N THR A 839 21.57 21.16 -34.83
CA THR A 839 22.25 22.37 -35.28
C THR A 839 21.41 23.61 -35.03
N ALA A 840 20.12 23.54 -35.38
CA ALA A 840 19.17 24.60 -35.03
C ALA A 840 19.03 24.79 -33.52
N LEU A 841 19.04 23.67 -32.75
CA LEU A 841 19.00 23.69 -31.30
C LEU A 841 20.22 24.44 -30.72
N LEU A 842 21.42 24.13 -31.16
CA LEU A 842 22.64 24.80 -30.74
C LEU A 842 22.61 26.29 -31.10
N ALA A 843 22.20 26.63 -32.31
CA ALA A 843 22.09 28.03 -32.74
C ALA A 843 21.11 28.81 -31.82
N ALA A 844 19.96 28.25 -31.51
CA ALA A 844 18.99 28.87 -30.63
C ALA A 844 19.47 29.02 -29.17
N LEU A 845 20.29 28.11 -28.67
CA LEU A 845 20.85 28.17 -27.32
C LEU A 845 22.03 29.13 -27.18
N LEU A 846 22.89 29.21 -28.21
CA LEU A 846 24.12 30.00 -28.18
C LEU A 846 23.93 31.45 -28.63
N HIS A 847 22.99 31.70 -29.57
CA HIS A 847 22.72 33.03 -30.11
C HIS A 847 21.32 33.52 -29.72
N PRO A 848 21.14 34.10 -28.50
CA PRO A 848 19.87 34.67 -28.15
C PRO A 848 19.57 35.82 -29.15
N GLN A 849 18.39 35.80 -29.77
CA GLN A 849 17.92 36.97 -30.54
C GLN A 849 17.94 38.16 -29.60
N THR A 850 18.75 39.17 -29.93
CA THR A 850 18.66 40.49 -29.32
C THR A 850 17.21 40.95 -29.45
N GLU A 851 16.63 41.43 -28.34
CA GLU A 851 15.30 42.02 -28.29
C GLU A 851 15.03 42.83 -29.56
N SER A 852 14.11 42.29 -30.39
CA SER A 852 13.42 43.13 -31.35
C SER A 852 12.56 44.09 -30.53
N ALA A 853 12.99 45.34 -30.44
CA ALA A 853 12.21 46.42 -29.86
C ALA A 853 10.82 46.37 -30.48
N ALA A 854 9.82 45.93 -29.73
CA ALA A 854 8.44 46.08 -30.11
C ALA A 854 8.12 47.58 -29.99
N ALA A 855 7.89 48.24 -31.13
CA ALA A 855 7.23 49.54 -31.25
C ALA A 855 5.75 49.39 -30.82
#